data_7b6b07a6774c30c32f90438999bdd46c
#
_entry.id   7b6b07a6774c30c32f90438999bdd46c
#
_cell.length_a   1.000
_cell.length_b   1.000
_cell.length_c   1.000
_cell.angle_alpha   90.00
_cell.angle_beta   90.00
_cell.angle_gamma   90.00
#
_symmetry.space_group_name_H-M   'P 1'
#
loop_
_entity.id
_entity.type
_entity.pdbx_description
1 polymer ?
#
loop_
_entity_poly.entity_id
_entity_poly.type
_entity_poly.pdbx_seq_one_letter_code
_entity_poly.pdbx_strand_id
1 'polypeptide(L)'
;MRKSTKRKLIVVSGLLLGFGLVVWFGVFRNLGKFNTLQAVPADAVFKVNIRSVNSVHERLRRNFIWRSLKSYPYFEEYHSDLQYIDSLANSYPKMKRIVTDRPVTISCHQVALNDYDLLYVCDLGKLNVIRLFESWLLALVEDDEIRVRRFKDPNGEIRELTWADLQFYFTIKDNLLIASLSRSLVSRSLARCKIKKNTGMVAASGDMILDIDHRQLGKWIASVMEKSAVVNEVALLKNTRLMLQLNDKNLRFTGETNPDSSSFSLLDVVNSLEGGTSSVKNIAGENTAAYISFCFPSFEKVESLLLENYKTNNPRSYAEIAKSLERMNKWLGVDVLDLFSSWIGNEVTIIKPRLESGQRADNIVLAVRGKDIDLAKDQLAYLAEQIQRTTPVKERVIEYNGHTIHYFRLKGFFNLFFGGMFDRFERPYYTFLEDYVVFSNSPETLTEMIKEYVLGNTLSRDEKYLQTMESLGSRNNVFGYVQAPNTYEYLYGSFKADSRDELEKNKGAFLSFETVGLALSKNGDAFKTQIVANYNAKAPEEYRMRELNRQFENQIDQIEAGFYYPVVPDSIAIGSREYYEYSTDKVLFRGALKDGYPDGVWCVFDKAGKLIGQLPYSTGKIDGVAPFFYENGELLAQVSYKKGEISYYKEFFPDGTVRAEIGFRRGVRHGEAKFYYSTGHLWCEGRYKKGLHAGKWRYYKVTGETIYDL
;
A
#
# COMPACT_ATOMS: atom_id res chain seq x y z
N MET A 1 8.45 16.54 -13.94
CA MET A 1 9.48 17.61 -13.96
C MET A 1 10.46 17.30 -15.09
N ARG A 2 10.73 18.25 -16.02
CA ARG A 2 11.68 18.06 -17.13
C ARG A 2 13.07 17.72 -16.59
N LYS A 3 13.82 16.81 -17.24
CA LYS A 3 15.23 16.45 -16.88
C LYS A 3 16.10 17.68 -16.63
N SER A 4 15.89 18.79 -17.37
CA SER A 4 16.59 20.05 -17.17
C SER A 4 16.25 20.74 -15.84
N THR A 5 15.01 20.61 -15.36
CA THR A 5 14.56 21.23 -14.11
C THR A 5 15.16 20.51 -12.89
N LYS A 6 15.34 19.19 -12.96
CA LYS A 6 15.98 18.40 -11.89
C LYS A 6 17.48 18.73 -11.78
N ARG A 7 18.22 18.73 -12.88
CA ARG A 7 19.62 19.20 -12.88
C ARG A 7 19.74 20.62 -12.30
N LYS A 8 18.82 21.50 -12.68
CA LYS A 8 18.78 22.87 -12.17
C LYS A 8 18.55 22.93 -10.66
N LEU A 9 17.65 22.09 -10.13
CA LEU A 9 17.35 22.06 -8.69
C LEU A 9 18.58 21.64 -7.86
N ILE A 10 19.34 20.67 -8.33
CA ILE A 10 20.48 20.06 -7.65
C ILE A 10 21.67 21.00 -7.61
N VAL A 11 22.01 21.64 -8.72
CA VAL A 11 23.12 22.59 -8.77
C VAL A 11 22.80 23.86 -7.95
N VAL A 12 21.51 24.27 -7.90
CA VAL A 12 21.09 25.37 -7.02
C VAL A 12 21.21 24.98 -5.54
N SER A 13 20.86 23.74 -5.16
CA SER A 13 21.12 23.27 -3.79
C SER A 13 22.62 23.26 -3.48
N GLY A 14 23.44 22.87 -4.45
CA GLY A 14 24.90 22.90 -4.37
C GLY A 14 25.49 24.31 -4.27
N LEU A 15 25.01 25.21 -5.13
CA LEU A 15 25.43 26.61 -5.13
C LEU A 15 24.94 27.34 -3.87
N LEU A 16 23.76 26.99 -3.31
CA LEU A 16 23.27 27.58 -2.07
C LEU A 16 24.05 27.11 -0.84
N LEU A 17 24.52 25.87 -0.81
CA LEU A 17 25.45 25.38 0.19
C LEU A 17 26.85 25.99 0.00
N GLY A 18 27.34 26.13 -1.24
CA GLY A 18 28.56 26.87 -1.58
C GLY A 18 28.42 28.38 -1.32
N PHE A 19 27.21 28.94 -1.56
CA PHE A 19 26.86 30.32 -1.28
C PHE A 19 26.92 30.69 0.19
N GLY A 20 26.48 29.81 1.06
CA GLY A 20 26.72 29.97 2.48
C GLY A 20 28.19 30.13 2.86
N LEU A 21 29.16 29.66 2.02
CA LEU A 21 30.61 29.78 2.28
C LEU A 21 31.16 31.21 2.10
N VAL A 22 30.56 32.05 1.27
CA VAL A 22 31.06 33.39 0.92
C VAL A 22 30.69 34.47 1.91
N VAL A 23 29.68 34.24 2.67
CA VAL A 23 29.08 35.21 3.58
C VAL A 23 29.99 35.67 4.74
N TRP A 24 31.16 35.05 4.89
CA TRP A 24 32.01 35.29 6.06
C TRP A 24 32.83 36.61 6.07
N PHE A 25 32.99 37.29 4.97
CA PHE A 25 33.98 38.41 4.88
C PHE A 25 33.43 39.82 5.09
N GLY A 26 32.26 40.05 5.62
CA GLY A 26 31.73 41.40 5.76
C GLY A 26 31.15 41.72 7.15
N VAL A 27 31.93 42.41 7.90
CA VAL A 27 31.69 43.34 9.00
C VAL A 27 30.32 43.32 9.72
N PHE A 28 30.40 43.08 11.02
CA PHE A 28 29.39 43.19 12.05
C PHE A 28 28.51 44.46 12.02
N ARG A 29 27.22 44.31 11.74
CA ARG A 29 26.18 45.26 12.15
C ARG A 29 24.90 44.52 12.51
N ASN A 30 24.22 45.00 13.59
CA ASN A 30 22.90 44.52 14.00
C ASN A 30 21.86 44.85 12.93
N LEU A 31 21.57 43.93 12.04
CA LEU A 31 20.50 44.00 11.06
C LEU A 31 19.25 43.29 11.63
N GLY A 32 18.07 43.68 11.13
CA GLY A 32 16.80 43.18 11.58
C GLY A 32 16.79 41.63 11.69
N LYS A 33 16.18 41.12 12.74
CA LYS A 33 16.16 39.68 13.03
C LYS A 33 14.92 39.05 12.39
N PHE A 34 15.03 38.59 11.16
CA PHE A 34 14.01 37.72 10.57
C PHE A 34 14.35 36.23 10.82
N ASN A 35 13.33 35.43 11.12
CA ASN A 35 13.43 33.98 11.11
C ASN A 35 13.23 33.50 9.65
N THR A 36 13.92 32.44 9.24
CA THR A 36 13.80 31.84 7.89
C THR A 36 12.35 31.54 7.51
N LEU A 37 11.52 31.08 8.44
CA LEU A 37 10.10 30.78 8.23
C LEU A 37 9.24 32.04 7.92
N GLN A 38 9.67 33.23 8.32
CA GLN A 38 8.95 34.47 8.02
C GLN A 38 9.00 34.84 6.54
N ALA A 39 10.05 34.43 5.84
CA ALA A 39 10.19 34.62 4.41
C ALA A 39 9.45 33.61 3.55
N VAL A 40 8.96 32.51 4.14
CA VAL A 40 8.25 31.47 3.39
C VAL A 40 6.81 31.89 3.10
N PRO A 41 6.35 31.89 1.84
CA PRO A 41 4.96 32.15 1.47
C PRO A 41 4.01 31.11 2.13
N ALA A 42 2.74 31.52 2.33
CA ALA A 42 1.78 30.73 3.09
C ALA A 42 1.29 29.47 2.34
N ASP A 43 1.52 29.43 1.02
CA ASP A 43 1.06 28.37 0.10
C ASP A 43 2.08 27.22 -0.07
N ALA A 44 2.98 27.05 0.88
CA ALA A 44 3.93 25.93 0.88
C ALA A 44 3.23 24.58 1.04
N VAL A 45 3.54 23.62 0.18
CA VAL A 45 3.11 22.21 0.30
C VAL A 45 3.74 21.59 1.53
N PHE A 46 5.05 21.77 1.66
CA PHE A 46 5.81 21.40 2.85
C PHE A 46 6.93 22.40 3.11
N LYS A 47 7.44 22.38 4.35
CA LYS A 47 8.59 23.15 4.80
C LYS A 47 9.49 22.24 5.60
N VAL A 48 10.76 22.17 5.22
CA VAL A 48 11.80 21.48 6.00
C VAL A 48 12.67 22.53 6.65
N ASN A 49 12.65 22.59 7.97
CA ASN A 49 13.52 23.48 8.73
C ASN A 49 14.71 22.67 9.27
N ILE A 50 15.90 23.05 8.87
CA ILE A 50 17.17 22.45 9.26
C ILE A 50 17.89 23.44 10.16
N ARG A 51 18.15 23.06 11.41
CA ARG A 51 18.81 23.92 12.40
C ARG A 51 20.29 24.12 12.11
N SER A 52 20.98 23.04 11.72
CA SER A 52 22.40 23.02 11.36
C SER A 52 22.60 22.07 10.18
N VAL A 53 22.99 22.63 9.05
CA VAL A 53 23.26 21.84 7.83
C VAL A 53 24.41 20.86 8.08
N ASN A 54 25.45 21.28 8.81
CA ASN A 54 26.60 20.43 9.13
C ASN A 54 26.20 19.20 9.97
N SER A 55 25.39 19.42 11.01
CA SER A 55 24.91 18.30 11.86
C SER A 55 24.11 17.26 11.04
N VAL A 56 23.24 17.73 10.16
CA VAL A 56 22.43 16.88 9.29
C VAL A 56 23.31 16.19 8.23
N HIS A 57 24.23 16.91 7.59
CA HIS A 57 25.16 16.38 6.60
C HIS A 57 26.05 15.27 7.18
N GLU A 58 26.68 15.50 8.33
CA GLU A 58 27.52 14.49 8.98
C GLU A 58 26.74 13.23 9.37
N ARG A 59 25.49 13.38 9.82
CA ARG A 59 24.63 12.23 10.12
C ARG A 59 24.22 11.48 8.86
N LEU A 60 23.81 12.17 7.79
CA LEU A 60 23.50 11.57 6.50
C LEU A 60 24.70 10.80 5.93
N ARG A 61 25.88 11.40 5.97
CA ARG A 61 27.10 10.75 5.46
C ARG A 61 27.42 9.43 6.14
N ARG A 62 27.15 9.30 7.44
CA ARG A 62 27.38 8.08 8.23
C ARG A 62 26.21 7.09 8.15
N ASN A 63 25.02 7.55 7.84
CA ASN A 63 23.81 6.75 7.85
C ASN A 63 23.80 5.68 6.76
N PHE A 64 23.46 4.45 7.13
CA PHE A 64 23.44 3.30 6.22
C PHE A 64 22.40 3.47 5.10
N ILE A 65 21.19 3.95 5.43
CA ILE A 65 20.10 4.16 4.46
C ILE A 65 20.56 5.13 3.37
N TRP A 66 21.11 6.28 3.76
CA TRP A 66 21.60 7.27 2.81
C TRP A 66 22.70 6.72 1.88
N ARG A 67 23.63 5.95 2.44
CA ARG A 67 24.70 5.32 1.64
C ARG A 67 24.16 4.29 0.65
N SER A 68 23.15 3.53 1.05
CA SER A 68 22.51 2.54 0.18
C SER A 68 21.67 3.19 -0.93
N LEU A 69 20.99 4.30 -0.64
CA LEU A 69 20.18 5.02 -1.63
C LEU A 69 20.98 5.64 -2.76
N LYS A 70 22.30 5.87 -2.57
CA LYS A 70 23.17 6.48 -3.58
C LYS A 70 23.26 5.71 -4.90
N SER A 71 23.02 4.40 -4.89
CA SER A 71 23.05 3.56 -6.08
C SER A 71 21.81 3.74 -6.99
N TYR A 72 20.80 4.47 -6.54
CA TYR A 72 19.59 4.72 -7.34
C TYR A 72 19.72 6.05 -8.10
N PRO A 73 19.22 6.12 -9.36
CA PRO A 73 19.45 7.26 -10.27
C PRO A 73 19.08 8.62 -9.68
N TYR A 74 17.97 8.69 -8.93
CA TYR A 74 17.53 9.93 -8.30
C TYR A 74 18.51 10.44 -7.23
N PHE A 75 19.11 9.53 -6.46
CA PHE A 75 20.02 9.84 -5.36
C PHE A 75 21.48 9.94 -5.80
N GLU A 76 21.87 9.25 -6.87
CA GLU A 76 23.22 9.32 -7.44
C GLU A 76 23.56 10.74 -7.90
N GLU A 77 22.60 11.40 -8.56
CA GLU A 77 22.76 12.78 -9.01
C GLU A 77 22.95 13.74 -7.82
N TYR A 78 22.15 13.60 -6.75
CA TYR A 78 22.32 14.39 -5.52
C TYR A 78 23.64 14.11 -4.82
N HIS A 79 24.12 12.88 -4.87
CA HIS A 79 25.36 12.51 -4.20
C HIS A 79 26.60 13.11 -4.89
N SER A 80 26.64 13.09 -6.21
CA SER A 80 27.75 13.72 -6.97
C SER A 80 27.83 15.21 -6.69
N ASP A 81 26.69 15.89 -6.60
CA ASP A 81 26.64 17.31 -6.28
C ASP A 81 27.09 17.62 -4.84
N LEU A 82 26.64 16.79 -3.87
CA LEU A 82 27.12 16.91 -2.49
C LEU A 82 28.63 16.68 -2.36
N GLN A 83 29.22 15.75 -3.14
CA GLN A 83 30.68 15.54 -3.17
C GLN A 83 31.40 16.75 -3.77
N TYR A 84 30.86 17.33 -4.83
CA TYR A 84 31.44 18.54 -5.42
C TYR A 84 31.42 19.71 -4.43
N ILE A 85 30.31 19.90 -3.71
CA ILE A 85 30.18 20.93 -2.67
C ILE A 85 31.15 20.66 -1.52
N ASP A 86 31.30 19.42 -1.07
CA ASP A 86 32.26 19.05 -0.03
C ASP A 86 33.70 19.36 -0.48
N SER A 87 34.03 19.10 -1.74
CA SER A 87 35.34 19.44 -2.33
C SER A 87 35.58 20.94 -2.29
N LEU A 88 34.64 21.75 -2.76
CA LEU A 88 34.70 23.20 -2.69
C LEU A 88 34.79 23.71 -1.25
N ALA A 89 33.98 23.14 -0.35
CA ALA A 89 33.98 23.53 1.06
C ALA A 89 35.30 23.17 1.77
N ASN A 90 35.93 22.07 1.42
CA ASN A 90 37.22 21.67 1.97
C ASN A 90 38.38 22.56 1.49
N SER A 91 38.24 23.17 0.30
CA SER A 91 39.20 24.16 -0.19
C SER A 91 39.21 25.46 0.63
N TYR A 92 38.13 25.70 1.43
CA TYR A 92 37.97 26.91 2.26
C TYR A 92 37.47 26.58 3.69
N PRO A 93 38.29 25.94 4.56
CA PRO A 93 37.86 25.37 5.84
C PRO A 93 37.24 26.34 6.84
N LYS A 94 37.74 27.61 6.86
CA LYS A 94 37.20 28.66 7.75
C LYS A 94 35.78 29.06 7.37
N MET A 95 35.43 28.95 6.09
CA MET A 95 34.14 29.29 5.54
C MET A 95 33.12 28.15 5.73
N LYS A 96 33.56 26.91 5.56
CA LYS A 96 32.77 25.71 5.84
C LYS A 96 32.08 25.81 7.22
N ARG A 97 32.86 26.16 8.25
CA ARG A 97 32.43 26.16 9.66
C ARG A 97 31.34 27.18 9.97
N ILE A 98 31.28 28.29 9.24
CA ILE A 98 30.34 29.38 9.54
C ILE A 98 28.99 29.19 8.85
N VAL A 99 29.01 28.62 7.66
CA VAL A 99 27.80 28.43 6.87
C VAL A 99 27.03 27.20 7.27
N THR A 100 27.77 26.13 7.56
CA THR A 100 27.16 24.83 7.88
C THR A 100 26.42 24.81 9.22
N ASP A 101 26.70 25.76 10.13
CA ASP A 101 26.02 25.90 11.43
C ASP A 101 24.82 26.87 11.41
N ARG A 102 24.31 27.20 10.22
CA ARG A 102 23.18 28.14 10.07
C ARG A 102 21.85 27.44 9.81
N PRO A 103 20.75 28.03 10.29
CA PRO A 103 19.42 27.54 9.98
C PRO A 103 19.08 27.74 8.50
N VAL A 104 18.53 26.70 7.89
CA VAL A 104 18.01 26.74 6.52
C VAL A 104 16.58 26.22 6.51
N THR A 105 15.69 26.91 5.81
CA THR A 105 14.36 26.45 5.50
C THR A 105 14.24 26.17 4.01
N ILE A 106 13.81 24.97 3.65
CA ILE A 106 13.48 24.55 2.30
C ILE A 106 11.98 24.41 2.22
N SER A 107 11.31 24.99 1.24
CA SER A 107 9.87 24.87 1.08
C SER A 107 9.47 24.66 -0.38
N CYS A 108 8.43 23.86 -0.61
CA CYS A 108 7.90 23.54 -1.94
C CYS A 108 6.65 24.34 -2.23
N HIS A 109 6.58 24.98 -3.40
CA HIS A 109 5.48 25.86 -3.80
C HIS A 109 5.04 25.63 -5.24
N GLN A 110 3.76 25.82 -5.49
CA GLN A 110 3.26 25.88 -6.85
C GLN A 110 3.69 27.20 -7.53
N VAL A 111 4.32 27.10 -8.69
CA VAL A 111 4.80 28.24 -9.49
C VAL A 111 4.00 28.45 -10.78
N ALA A 112 3.43 27.36 -11.32
CA ALA A 112 2.50 27.36 -12.45
C ALA A 112 1.51 26.20 -12.31
N LEU A 113 0.57 26.06 -13.25
CA LEU A 113 -0.36 24.94 -13.26
C LEU A 113 0.42 23.62 -13.38
N ASN A 114 0.28 22.74 -12.37
CA ASN A 114 1.02 21.47 -12.26
C ASN A 114 2.55 21.59 -12.22
N ASP A 115 3.09 22.77 -11.96
CA ASP A 115 4.53 22.98 -11.82
C ASP A 115 4.87 23.50 -10.42
N TYR A 116 5.90 22.90 -9.81
CA TYR A 116 6.32 23.16 -8.44
C TYR A 116 7.82 23.42 -8.39
N ASP A 117 8.23 24.34 -7.51
CA ASP A 117 9.62 24.71 -7.31
C ASP A 117 9.93 24.86 -5.82
N LEU A 118 11.22 24.80 -5.49
CA LEU A 118 11.71 24.93 -4.13
C LEU A 118 12.18 26.37 -3.87
N LEU A 119 11.82 26.85 -2.68
CA LEU A 119 12.36 28.07 -2.09
C LEU A 119 13.34 27.71 -1.00
N TYR A 120 14.51 28.29 -1.06
CA TYR A 120 15.58 28.15 -0.08
C TYR A 120 15.74 29.48 0.68
N VAL A 121 15.66 29.42 2.00
CA VAL A 121 15.85 30.56 2.89
C VAL A 121 16.92 30.21 3.92
N CYS A 122 18.05 30.92 3.89
CA CYS A 122 19.16 30.73 4.82
C CYS A 122 19.31 31.96 5.73
N ASP A 123 19.47 31.74 7.03
CA ASP A 123 19.79 32.81 7.98
C ASP A 123 21.31 33.05 8.01
N LEU A 124 21.72 34.20 7.49
CA LEU A 124 23.11 34.63 7.42
C LEU A 124 23.63 35.22 8.76
N GLY A 125 22.73 35.43 9.72
CA GLY A 125 23.07 36.07 10.99
C GLY A 125 23.45 37.56 10.87
N LYS A 126 24.62 37.94 11.36
CA LYS A 126 25.05 39.35 11.44
C LYS A 126 25.85 39.83 10.21
N LEU A 127 25.82 39.16 9.08
CA LEU A 127 26.74 39.38 7.96
C LEU A 127 26.10 40.20 6.84
N ASN A 128 26.85 41.19 6.34
CA ASN A 128 26.49 42.04 5.19
C ASN A 128 27.45 41.70 4.02
N VAL A 129 26.98 40.95 2.98
CA VAL A 129 27.92 40.27 2.09
C VAL A 129 27.63 40.38 0.61
N ILE A 130 26.72 41.25 0.22
CA ILE A 130 26.29 41.35 -1.17
C ILE A 130 27.46 41.56 -2.15
N ARG A 131 28.39 42.44 -1.82
CA ARG A 131 29.53 42.75 -2.70
C ARG A 131 30.60 41.66 -2.75
N LEU A 132 30.80 40.96 -1.63
CA LEU A 132 31.77 39.90 -1.55
C LEU A 132 31.30 38.61 -2.27
N PHE A 133 30.01 38.37 -2.29
CA PHE A 133 29.41 37.29 -3.04
C PHE A 133 29.59 37.42 -4.55
N GLU A 134 29.31 38.62 -5.09
CA GLU A 134 29.53 38.89 -6.50
C GLU A 134 30.99 38.69 -6.91
N SER A 135 31.93 39.22 -6.08
CA SER A 135 33.35 39.11 -6.34
C SER A 135 33.85 37.65 -6.23
N TRP A 136 33.26 36.87 -5.34
CA TRP A 136 33.64 35.46 -5.15
C TRP A 136 33.04 34.56 -6.22
N LEU A 137 31.78 34.75 -6.61
CA LEU A 137 31.16 34.07 -7.74
C LEU A 137 31.97 34.28 -9.02
N LEU A 138 32.45 35.49 -9.23
CA LEU A 138 33.34 35.85 -10.34
C LEU A 138 34.75 35.25 -10.20
N ALA A 139 35.24 35.01 -8.96
CA ALA A 139 36.55 34.40 -8.69
C ALA A 139 36.53 32.86 -8.70
N LEU A 140 35.38 32.24 -8.49
CA LEU A 140 35.23 30.75 -8.58
C LEU A 140 35.15 30.29 -10.04
N VAL A 141 34.81 31.16 -10.95
CA VAL A 141 34.61 30.79 -12.35
C VAL A 141 35.52 31.68 -13.17
N GLU A 142 36.70 31.17 -13.45
CA GLU A 142 37.68 31.76 -14.37
C GLU A 142 37.19 31.77 -15.83
N ASP A 143 35.97 31.28 -16.10
CA ASP A 143 35.35 31.23 -17.42
C ASP A 143 34.28 32.30 -17.63
N ASP A 144 34.27 32.89 -18.81
CA ASP A 144 33.35 33.93 -19.30
C ASP A 144 31.83 33.59 -19.32
N GLU A 145 31.43 32.47 -18.73
CA GLU A 145 30.07 31.89 -18.83
C GLU A 145 29.10 32.33 -17.75
N ILE A 146 29.55 33.03 -16.69
CA ILE A 146 28.62 33.52 -15.65
C ILE A 146 28.13 34.91 -15.94
N ARG A 147 26.79 35.03 -15.97
CA ARG A 147 26.10 36.34 -16.13
C ARG A 147 25.23 36.61 -14.92
N VAL A 148 25.38 37.82 -14.35
CA VAL A 148 24.52 38.32 -13.27
C VAL A 148 23.69 39.47 -13.80
N ARG A 149 22.35 39.31 -13.77
CA ARG A 149 21.40 40.40 -14.11
C ARG A 149 20.65 40.83 -12.85
N ARG A 150 20.31 42.11 -12.78
CA ARG A 150 19.55 42.70 -11.67
C ARG A 150 18.17 43.13 -12.14
N PHE A 151 17.16 42.78 -11.34
CA PHE A 151 15.77 43.14 -11.58
C PHE A 151 15.25 43.94 -10.40
N LYS A 152 14.61 45.07 -10.70
CA LYS A 152 13.85 45.81 -9.71
C LYS A 152 12.55 45.04 -9.40
N ASP A 153 12.25 44.86 -8.12
CA ASP A 153 11.01 44.33 -7.62
C ASP A 153 10.36 45.31 -6.65
N PRO A 154 9.04 45.43 -6.56
CA PRO A 154 8.38 46.35 -5.62
C PRO A 154 8.80 46.18 -4.16
N ASN A 155 9.36 45.01 -3.81
CA ASN A 155 9.75 44.62 -2.45
C ASN A 155 11.27 44.63 -2.21
N GLY A 156 12.08 44.83 -3.29
CA GLY A 156 13.53 44.84 -3.22
C GLY A 156 14.20 44.65 -4.59
N GLU A 157 15.43 44.15 -4.59
CA GLU A 157 16.18 43.80 -5.80
C GLU A 157 16.30 42.28 -5.87
N ILE A 158 15.99 41.71 -7.03
CA ILE A 158 16.19 40.25 -7.33
C ILE A 158 17.34 40.16 -8.32
N ARG A 159 18.24 39.21 -8.12
CA ARG A 159 19.35 38.93 -9.00
C ARG A 159 19.15 37.57 -9.64
N GLU A 160 19.41 37.52 -10.93
CA GLU A 160 19.48 36.33 -11.74
C GLU A 160 20.95 35.97 -11.93
N LEU A 161 21.29 34.75 -11.65
CA LEU A 161 22.56 34.17 -12.02
C LEU A 161 22.33 33.11 -13.09
N THR A 162 23.01 33.28 -14.23
CA THR A 162 23.03 32.32 -15.32
C THR A 162 24.41 31.75 -15.45
N TRP A 163 24.54 30.44 -15.40
CA TRP A 163 25.76 29.69 -15.58
C TRP A 163 25.47 28.41 -16.38
N ALA A 164 26.07 28.29 -17.55
CA ALA A 164 25.72 27.31 -18.55
C ALA A 164 24.19 27.30 -18.79
N ASP A 165 23.55 26.15 -18.67
CA ASP A 165 22.09 25.99 -18.81
C ASP A 165 21.31 26.30 -17.52
N LEU A 166 22.00 26.70 -16.45
CA LEU A 166 21.42 26.96 -15.14
C LEU A 166 21.06 28.44 -14.97
N GLN A 167 19.82 28.66 -14.56
CA GLN A 167 19.32 29.98 -14.24
C GLN A 167 18.64 29.91 -12.87
N PHE A 168 19.12 30.70 -11.91
CA PHE A 168 18.46 30.82 -10.62
C PHE A 168 18.39 32.29 -10.16
N TYR A 169 17.40 32.56 -9.33
CA TYR A 169 17.10 33.86 -8.80
C TYR A 169 17.38 33.91 -7.32
N PHE A 170 18.00 34.98 -6.85
CA PHE A 170 18.26 35.17 -5.43
C PHE A 170 18.18 36.64 -5.01
N THR A 171 17.99 36.82 -3.71
CA THR A 171 18.05 38.13 -3.07
C THR A 171 18.56 38.00 -1.65
N ILE A 172 19.09 39.07 -1.09
CA ILE A 172 19.40 39.16 0.33
C ILE A 172 18.53 40.27 0.93
N LYS A 173 17.75 39.88 1.94
CA LYS A 173 16.91 40.81 2.69
C LYS A 173 17.26 40.72 4.17
N ASP A 174 17.82 41.81 4.71
CA ASP A 174 18.33 41.86 6.09
C ASP A 174 19.34 40.71 6.38
N ASN A 175 19.01 39.78 7.31
CA ASN A 175 19.82 38.60 7.63
C ASN A 175 19.50 37.36 6.78
N LEU A 176 18.54 37.43 5.85
CA LEU A 176 18.10 36.29 5.06
C LEU A 176 18.62 36.31 3.64
N LEU A 177 19.14 35.15 3.21
CA LEU A 177 19.34 34.84 1.82
C LEU A 177 18.15 34.02 1.33
N ILE A 178 17.56 34.45 0.24
CA ILE A 178 16.38 33.83 -0.37
C ILE A 178 16.72 33.47 -1.80
N ALA A 179 16.49 32.24 -2.22
CA ALA A 179 16.79 31.78 -3.58
C ALA A 179 15.82 30.70 -4.08
N SER A 180 15.62 30.65 -5.41
CA SER A 180 14.75 29.70 -6.12
C SER A 180 15.10 29.69 -7.61
N LEU A 181 14.68 28.65 -8.34
CA LEU A 181 14.68 28.65 -9.80
C LEU A 181 13.56 29.54 -10.39
N SER A 182 12.58 29.91 -9.57
CA SER A 182 11.46 30.78 -9.96
C SER A 182 11.63 32.19 -9.43
N ARG A 183 11.75 33.15 -10.33
CA ARG A 183 11.76 34.59 -9.98
C ARG A 183 10.51 35.03 -9.22
N SER A 184 9.34 34.49 -9.63
CA SER A 184 8.06 34.82 -9.00
C SER A 184 8.03 34.35 -7.54
N LEU A 185 8.66 33.23 -7.24
CA LEU A 185 8.72 32.66 -5.87
C LEU A 185 9.62 33.51 -4.96
N VAL A 186 10.77 33.98 -5.47
CA VAL A 186 11.63 34.95 -4.75
C VAL A 186 10.90 36.24 -4.47
N SER A 187 10.15 36.79 -5.45
CA SER A 187 9.34 38.01 -5.29
C SER A 187 8.26 37.85 -4.21
N ARG A 188 7.53 36.70 -4.22
CA ARG A 188 6.52 36.36 -3.17
C ARG A 188 7.16 36.27 -1.78
N SER A 189 8.35 35.73 -1.69
CA SER A 189 9.11 35.61 -0.45
C SER A 189 9.53 37.01 0.07
N LEU A 190 10.04 37.89 -0.81
CA LEU A 190 10.35 39.29 -0.46
C LEU A 190 9.15 40.04 0.08
N ALA A 191 7.97 39.85 -0.52
CA ALA A 191 6.74 40.49 -0.07
C ALA A 191 6.37 40.06 1.38
N ARG A 192 6.63 38.81 1.72
CA ARG A 192 6.43 38.28 3.10
C ARG A 192 7.33 38.96 4.11
N CYS A 193 8.56 39.27 3.78
CA CYS A 193 9.50 39.95 4.68
C CYS A 193 9.06 41.34 5.11
N LYS A 194 8.11 42.00 4.40
CA LYS A 194 7.53 43.28 4.81
C LYS A 194 6.52 43.16 5.95
N ILE A 195 5.91 41.99 6.12
CA ILE A 195 4.86 41.77 7.11
C ILE A 195 5.53 41.35 8.41
N LYS A 196 5.80 42.31 9.29
CA LYS A 196 6.29 42.07 10.65
C LYS A 196 5.18 41.35 11.47
N LYS A 197 5.04 40.06 11.36
CA LYS A 197 4.33 39.26 12.36
C LYS A 197 5.34 38.58 13.26
N ASN A 198 5.32 38.94 14.54
CA ASN A 198 5.93 38.14 15.62
C ASN A 198 5.19 36.79 15.67
N THR A 199 5.53 35.87 14.82
CA THR A 199 5.18 34.49 15.01
C THR A 199 6.17 33.96 16.03
N GLY A 200 5.79 34.02 17.30
CA GLY A 200 6.48 33.32 18.38
C GLY A 200 6.42 31.82 18.08
N MET A 201 7.31 31.34 17.25
CA MET A 201 7.48 29.91 17.08
C MET A 201 8.35 29.41 18.21
N VAL A 202 7.78 28.61 19.07
CA VAL A 202 8.48 27.77 20.02
C VAL A 202 9.55 27.02 19.23
N ALA A 203 10.82 27.20 19.63
CA ALA A 203 11.93 26.43 19.11
C ALA A 203 11.69 24.95 19.45
N ALA A 204 11.12 24.19 18.54
CA ALA A 204 11.01 22.75 18.72
C ALA A 204 12.42 22.16 18.80
N SER A 205 12.64 21.29 19.76
CA SER A 205 13.93 20.65 20.04
C SER A 205 14.21 19.54 19.00
N GLY A 206 14.63 19.90 17.79
CA GLY A 206 15.00 18.94 16.75
C GLY A 206 15.88 19.56 15.68
N ASP A 207 16.77 18.76 15.08
CA ASP A 207 17.67 19.25 14.03
C ASP A 207 17.01 19.38 12.66
N MET A 208 15.95 18.64 12.44
CA MET A 208 15.16 18.66 11.20
C MET A 208 13.67 18.56 11.53
N ILE A 209 12.91 19.57 11.13
CA ILE A 209 11.46 19.66 11.33
C ILE A 209 10.80 19.75 9.95
N LEU A 210 9.82 18.87 9.73
CA LEU A 210 8.97 18.85 8.54
C LEU A 210 7.57 19.36 8.92
N ASP A 211 7.14 20.48 8.30
CA ASP A 211 5.77 20.99 8.36
C ASP A 211 5.08 20.73 7.03
N ILE A 212 3.90 20.10 7.04
CA ILE A 212 3.10 19.76 5.86
C ILE A 212 1.77 20.50 5.95
N ASP A 213 1.36 21.19 4.86
CA ASP A 213 0.00 21.70 4.67
C ASP A 213 -0.76 20.70 3.78
N HIS A 214 -1.75 20.03 4.35
CA HIS A 214 -2.45 18.94 3.65
C HIS A 214 -3.33 19.43 2.50
N ARG A 215 -3.85 20.65 2.55
CA ARG A 215 -4.60 21.25 1.43
C ARG A 215 -3.68 21.46 0.22
N GLN A 216 -2.48 21.98 0.45
CA GLN A 216 -1.50 22.17 -0.63
C GLN A 216 -0.91 20.82 -1.09
N LEU A 217 -0.72 19.87 -0.16
CA LEU A 217 -0.30 18.51 -0.49
C LEU A 217 -1.33 17.82 -1.40
N GLY A 218 -2.63 17.96 -1.14
CA GLY A 218 -3.69 17.44 -1.99
C GLY A 218 -3.62 17.96 -3.43
N LYS A 219 -3.33 19.27 -3.61
CA LYS A 219 -3.12 19.85 -4.95
C LYS A 219 -1.88 19.28 -5.63
N TRP A 220 -0.79 19.12 -4.88
CA TRP A 220 0.44 18.53 -5.41
C TRP A 220 0.22 17.06 -5.83
N ILE A 221 -0.46 16.25 -5.02
CA ILE A 221 -0.83 14.87 -5.36
C ILE A 221 -1.67 14.85 -6.65
N ALA A 222 -2.69 15.71 -6.77
CA ALA A 222 -3.53 15.82 -7.96
C ALA A 222 -2.75 16.26 -9.23
N SER A 223 -1.59 16.91 -9.08
CA SER A 223 -0.73 17.27 -10.21
C SER A 223 0.06 16.08 -10.78
N VAL A 224 0.40 15.08 -9.95
CA VAL A 224 1.25 13.94 -10.34
C VAL A 224 0.48 12.63 -10.47
N MET A 225 -0.70 12.51 -9.83
CA MET A 225 -1.56 11.32 -9.87
C MET A 225 -2.81 11.58 -10.70
N GLU A 226 -3.35 10.52 -11.32
CA GLU A 226 -4.69 10.52 -11.90
C GLU A 226 -5.72 10.59 -10.76
N LYS A 227 -7.02 10.51 -11.07
CA LYS A 227 -8.09 10.58 -10.05
C LYS A 227 -7.77 9.71 -8.83
N SER A 228 -7.33 10.36 -7.76
CA SER A 228 -6.88 9.67 -6.55
C SER A 228 -7.85 9.91 -5.40
N ALA A 229 -8.35 8.83 -4.83
CA ALA A 229 -9.04 8.84 -3.56
C ALA A 229 -8.18 9.40 -2.42
N VAL A 230 -6.85 9.26 -2.52
CA VAL A 230 -5.87 9.80 -1.56
C VAL A 230 -6.02 11.31 -1.39
N VAL A 231 -6.43 12.05 -2.42
CA VAL A 231 -6.67 13.51 -2.32
C VAL A 231 -7.78 13.83 -1.31
N ASN A 232 -8.87 13.05 -1.32
CA ASN A 232 -9.98 13.24 -0.40
C ASN A 232 -9.58 12.88 1.04
N GLU A 233 -8.78 11.83 1.20
CA GLU A 233 -8.31 11.38 2.51
C GLU A 233 -7.32 12.35 3.13
N VAL A 234 -6.40 12.91 2.33
CA VAL A 234 -5.46 13.96 2.75
C VAL A 234 -6.20 15.24 3.14
N ALA A 235 -7.33 15.55 2.51
CA ALA A 235 -8.15 16.72 2.83
C ALA A 235 -8.83 16.67 4.21
N LEU A 236 -8.88 15.50 4.86
CA LEU A 236 -9.36 15.36 6.25
C LEU A 236 -8.39 15.93 7.28
N LEU A 237 -7.17 16.20 6.88
CA LEU A 237 -6.11 16.76 7.71
C LEU A 237 -5.82 18.21 7.32
N LYS A 238 -5.52 19.05 8.30
CA LYS A 238 -5.16 20.45 8.10
C LYS A 238 -3.66 20.62 7.92
N ASN A 239 -2.90 20.24 8.92
CA ASN A 239 -1.44 20.30 8.87
C ASN A 239 -0.82 19.23 9.78
N THR A 240 0.42 18.88 9.46
CA THR A 240 1.24 17.96 10.25
C THR A 240 2.62 18.55 10.47
N ARG A 241 3.11 18.52 11.72
CA ARG A 241 4.49 18.88 12.09
C ARG A 241 5.21 17.69 12.63
N LEU A 242 6.35 17.34 12.07
CA LEU A 242 7.12 16.16 12.41
C LEU A 242 8.60 16.49 12.63
N MET A 243 9.20 15.85 13.61
CA MET A 243 10.66 15.80 13.81
C MET A 243 11.19 14.50 13.20
N LEU A 244 12.20 14.61 12.35
CA LEU A 244 12.87 13.45 11.76
C LEU A 244 14.06 12.99 12.61
N GLN A 245 14.07 11.69 12.89
CA GLN A 245 15.20 10.95 13.47
C GLN A 245 15.71 9.94 12.46
N LEU A 246 17.00 10.04 12.13
CA LEU A 246 17.67 9.15 11.19
C LEU A 246 18.37 8.03 11.96
N ASN A 247 17.98 6.78 11.71
CA ASN A 247 18.64 5.58 12.20
C ASN A 247 19.17 4.76 11.02
N ASP A 248 20.07 3.82 11.25
CA ASP A 248 20.63 2.98 10.18
C ASP A 248 19.64 1.96 9.61
N LYS A 249 18.56 1.65 10.34
CA LYS A 249 17.53 0.67 9.93
C LYS A 249 16.18 1.30 9.61
N ASN A 250 15.93 2.52 10.07
CA ASN A 250 14.64 3.18 9.84
C ASN A 250 14.73 4.70 9.92
N LEU A 251 13.75 5.33 9.32
CA LEU A 251 13.42 6.75 9.51
C LEU A 251 12.25 6.83 10.50
N ARG A 252 12.40 7.60 11.55
CA ARG A 252 11.34 7.83 12.53
C ARG A 252 10.92 9.30 12.50
N PHE A 253 9.62 9.52 12.40
CA PHE A 253 9.02 10.83 12.48
C PHE A 253 8.10 10.88 13.69
N THR A 254 8.25 11.94 14.51
CA THR A 254 7.41 12.14 15.70
C THR A 254 6.93 13.58 15.76
N GLY A 255 5.68 13.80 16.11
CA GLY A 255 5.14 15.15 16.17
C GLY A 255 3.63 15.20 16.34
N GLU A 256 2.98 16.15 15.66
CA GLU A 256 1.56 16.44 15.81
C GLU A 256 0.87 16.60 14.46
N THR A 257 -0.35 16.09 14.36
CA THR A 257 -1.25 16.25 13.20
C THR A 257 -2.56 16.86 13.65
N ASN A 258 -2.97 17.96 13.00
CA ASN A 258 -4.26 18.59 13.24
C ASN A 258 -5.27 18.10 12.20
N PRO A 259 -6.45 17.60 12.59
CA PRO A 259 -7.55 17.33 11.67
C PRO A 259 -8.10 18.62 11.07
N ASP A 260 -8.76 18.55 9.91
CA ASP A 260 -9.48 19.67 9.32
C ASP A 260 -10.94 19.66 9.79
N SER A 261 -11.20 20.31 10.91
CA SER A 261 -12.54 20.40 11.50
C SER A 261 -13.55 21.19 10.65
N SER A 262 -13.16 21.72 9.48
CA SER A 262 -14.11 22.37 8.55
C SER A 262 -15.02 21.35 7.84
N SER A 263 -14.59 20.10 7.75
CA SER A 263 -15.36 18.96 7.28
C SER A 263 -15.31 17.85 8.34
N PHE A 264 -16.33 17.80 9.21
CA PHE A 264 -16.38 16.82 10.27
C PHE A 264 -16.33 15.38 9.74
N SER A 265 -15.45 14.61 10.30
CA SER A 265 -15.14 13.25 9.84
C SER A 265 -15.02 12.26 11.01
N LEU A 266 -14.91 10.99 10.72
CA LEU A 266 -14.60 9.95 11.71
C LEU A 266 -13.29 10.26 12.48
N LEU A 267 -12.31 10.95 11.84
CA LEU A 267 -11.07 11.37 12.51
C LEU A 267 -11.33 12.34 13.66
N ASP A 268 -12.24 13.31 13.50
CA ASP A 268 -12.60 14.26 14.57
C ASP A 268 -13.24 13.53 15.73
N VAL A 269 -14.12 12.56 15.45
CA VAL A 269 -14.77 11.74 16.46
C VAL A 269 -13.74 10.93 17.25
N VAL A 270 -12.87 10.18 16.55
CA VAL A 270 -11.88 9.34 17.24
C VAL A 270 -10.84 10.17 18.00
N ASN A 271 -10.55 11.41 17.54
CA ASN A 271 -9.68 12.33 18.28
C ASN A 271 -10.31 12.80 19.62
N SER A 272 -11.63 12.84 19.71
CA SER A 272 -12.31 13.18 20.96
C SER A 272 -12.35 12.02 21.97
N LEU A 273 -12.16 10.78 21.51
CA LEU A 273 -12.24 9.56 22.31
C LEU A 273 -10.86 9.05 22.73
N GLU A 274 -10.84 8.17 23.72
CA GLU A 274 -9.62 7.42 24.07
C GLU A 274 -9.30 6.37 23.00
N GLY A 275 -8.01 6.15 22.75
CA GLY A 275 -7.55 5.14 21.79
C GLY A 275 -7.73 3.70 22.29
N GLY A 276 -7.76 2.76 21.36
CA GLY A 276 -7.85 1.33 21.59
C GLY A 276 -6.64 0.55 21.05
N THR A 277 -6.79 -0.77 21.01
CA THR A 277 -5.85 -1.71 20.41
C THR A 277 -6.43 -2.28 19.12
N SER A 278 -5.60 -2.45 18.10
CA SER A 278 -6.00 -3.10 16.87
C SER A 278 -5.70 -4.61 16.89
N SER A 279 -6.65 -5.41 16.44
CA SER A 279 -6.52 -6.87 16.27
C SER A 279 -6.58 -7.29 14.80
N VAL A 280 -6.67 -6.37 13.87
CA VAL A 280 -6.80 -6.64 12.43
C VAL A 280 -5.70 -7.55 11.88
N LYS A 281 -4.51 -7.57 12.50
CA LYS A 281 -3.40 -8.45 12.14
C LYS A 281 -3.75 -9.94 12.14
N ASN A 282 -4.76 -10.35 12.88
CA ASN A 282 -5.18 -11.75 12.97
C ASN A 282 -5.90 -12.22 11.71
N ILE A 283 -6.55 -11.30 10.99
CA ILE A 283 -7.35 -11.58 9.79
C ILE A 283 -6.74 -11.01 8.51
N ALA A 284 -5.95 -9.95 8.59
CA ALA A 284 -5.25 -9.38 7.44
C ALA A 284 -4.09 -10.28 7.02
N GLY A 285 -4.04 -10.66 5.75
CA GLY A 285 -2.99 -11.53 5.19
C GLY A 285 -1.64 -10.84 5.06
N GLU A 286 -0.56 -11.61 4.97
CA GLU A 286 0.79 -11.12 4.69
C GLU A 286 0.87 -10.35 3.35
N ASN A 287 -0.06 -10.63 2.43
CA ASN A 287 -0.20 -9.93 1.15
C ASN A 287 -0.88 -8.55 1.26
N THR A 288 -1.21 -8.07 2.46
CA THR A 288 -1.79 -6.74 2.67
C THR A 288 -0.85 -5.66 2.15
N ALA A 289 -1.33 -4.82 1.22
CA ALA A 289 -0.59 -3.67 0.71
C ALA A 289 -0.59 -2.51 1.71
N ALA A 290 -1.76 -2.21 2.27
CA ALA A 290 -1.94 -1.18 3.28
C ALA A 290 -3.19 -1.42 4.11
N TYR A 291 -3.24 -0.87 5.32
CA TYR A 291 -4.49 -0.71 6.05
C TYR A 291 -4.49 0.57 6.89
N ILE A 292 -5.68 1.03 7.23
CA ILE A 292 -5.93 2.05 8.24
C ILE A 292 -7.02 1.54 9.18
N SER A 293 -6.72 1.49 10.48
CA SER A 293 -7.62 1.03 11.52
C SER A 293 -7.95 2.16 12.48
N PHE A 294 -9.24 2.37 12.73
CA PHE A 294 -9.78 3.31 13.69
C PHE A 294 -10.18 2.55 14.94
N CYS A 295 -9.59 2.90 16.08
CA CYS A 295 -9.80 2.24 17.36
C CYS A 295 -10.42 3.22 18.36
N PHE A 296 -11.46 2.78 19.05
CA PHE A 296 -12.24 3.59 19.97
C PHE A 296 -12.79 2.71 21.12
N PRO A 297 -13.29 3.28 22.22
CA PRO A 297 -13.77 2.50 23.37
C PRO A 297 -15.02 1.67 23.07
N SER A 298 -15.99 2.22 22.34
CA SER A 298 -17.19 1.54 21.86
C SER A 298 -17.84 2.29 20.68
N PHE A 299 -18.56 1.56 19.85
CA PHE A 299 -19.21 2.14 18.69
C PHE A 299 -20.39 3.04 19.08
N GLU A 300 -21.10 2.75 20.14
CA GLU A 300 -22.20 3.59 20.63
C GLU A 300 -21.73 5.04 20.91
N LYS A 301 -20.49 5.21 21.40
CA LYS A 301 -19.90 6.56 21.61
C LYS A 301 -19.57 7.24 20.27
N VAL A 302 -19.05 6.49 19.31
CA VAL A 302 -18.78 7.00 17.96
C VAL A 302 -20.05 7.45 17.29
N GLU A 303 -21.08 6.62 17.31
CA GLU A 303 -22.39 6.88 16.71
C GLU A 303 -23.05 8.12 17.32
N SER A 304 -23.10 8.21 18.65
CA SER A 304 -23.69 9.36 19.35
C SER A 304 -23.01 10.68 18.98
N LEU A 305 -21.66 10.70 18.92
CA LEU A 305 -20.90 11.89 18.55
C LEU A 305 -21.06 12.25 17.07
N LEU A 306 -21.10 11.26 16.18
CA LEU A 306 -21.37 11.50 14.76
C LEU A 306 -22.76 12.12 14.55
N LEU A 307 -23.79 11.54 15.15
CA LEU A 307 -25.17 12.03 15.03
C LEU A 307 -25.34 13.42 15.63
N GLU A 308 -24.77 13.67 16.82
CA GLU A 308 -24.81 14.98 17.47
C GLU A 308 -24.13 16.06 16.61
N ASN A 309 -22.98 15.73 16.04
CA ASN A 309 -22.29 16.68 15.18
C ASN A 309 -23.01 16.96 13.87
N TYR A 310 -23.53 15.93 13.18
CA TYR A 310 -24.36 16.15 11.99
C TYR A 310 -25.57 17.01 12.31
N LYS A 311 -26.23 16.78 13.44
CA LYS A 311 -27.38 17.54 13.88
C LYS A 311 -27.05 19.02 14.15
N THR A 312 -25.87 19.28 14.72
CA THR A 312 -25.45 20.63 15.12
C THR A 312 -24.81 21.40 13.96
N ASN A 313 -23.89 20.79 13.24
CA ASN A 313 -23.03 21.47 12.26
C ASN A 313 -23.48 21.28 10.82
N ASN A 314 -24.27 20.26 10.52
CA ASN A 314 -24.78 19.99 9.18
C ASN A 314 -26.24 19.48 9.19
N PRO A 315 -27.21 20.33 9.65
CA PRO A 315 -28.61 19.90 9.84
C PRO A 315 -29.31 19.47 8.55
N ARG A 316 -28.86 19.94 7.37
CA ARG A 316 -29.40 19.47 6.06
C ARG A 316 -28.99 18.03 5.79
N SER A 317 -27.71 17.71 5.90
CA SER A 317 -27.23 16.33 5.72
C SER A 317 -27.83 15.40 6.78
N TYR A 318 -27.98 15.86 8.03
CA TYR A 318 -28.69 15.09 9.06
C TYR A 318 -30.11 14.75 8.67
N ALA A 319 -30.88 15.74 8.17
CA ALA A 319 -32.25 15.53 7.73
C ALA A 319 -32.35 14.56 6.54
N GLU A 320 -31.38 14.58 5.60
CA GLU A 320 -31.33 13.65 4.47
C GLU A 320 -31.00 12.22 4.95
N ILE A 321 -30.03 12.06 5.88
CA ILE A 321 -29.72 10.79 6.50
C ILE A 321 -30.92 10.23 7.25
N ALA A 322 -31.53 11.02 8.12
CA ALA A 322 -32.70 10.62 8.90
C ALA A 322 -33.84 10.17 8.00
N LYS A 323 -34.15 10.93 6.92
CA LYS A 323 -35.16 10.57 5.94
C LYS A 323 -34.81 9.29 5.17
N SER A 324 -33.54 9.05 4.91
CA SER A 324 -33.10 7.83 4.22
C SER A 324 -33.22 6.61 5.12
N LEU A 325 -32.86 6.73 6.40
CA LEU A 325 -33.06 5.70 7.42
C LEU A 325 -34.56 5.40 7.64
N GLU A 326 -35.36 6.43 7.79
CA GLU A 326 -36.81 6.25 7.95
C GLU A 326 -37.45 5.49 6.77
N ARG A 327 -37.06 5.83 5.54
CA ARG A 327 -37.54 5.10 4.34
C ARG A 327 -37.05 3.64 4.33
N MET A 328 -35.80 3.40 4.75
CA MET A 328 -35.22 2.06 4.81
C MET A 328 -35.90 1.24 5.90
N ASN A 329 -36.08 1.80 7.10
CA ASN A 329 -36.76 1.16 8.22
C ASN A 329 -38.22 0.80 7.86
N LYS A 330 -38.96 1.72 7.21
CA LYS A 330 -40.31 1.46 6.72
C LYS A 330 -40.37 0.37 5.66
N TRP A 331 -39.37 0.34 4.76
CA TRP A 331 -39.32 -0.65 3.69
C TRP A 331 -38.99 -2.05 4.21
N LEU A 332 -38.05 -2.16 5.17
CA LEU A 332 -37.61 -3.44 5.74
C LEU A 332 -38.43 -3.89 6.96
N GLY A 333 -39.17 -2.98 7.59
CA GLY A 333 -39.96 -3.27 8.80
C GLY A 333 -39.08 -3.43 10.06
N VAL A 334 -37.84 -2.92 10.05
CA VAL A 334 -36.87 -3.03 11.16
C VAL A 334 -36.13 -1.72 11.35
N ASP A 335 -35.62 -1.46 12.55
CA ASP A 335 -34.66 -0.39 12.76
C ASP A 335 -33.26 -0.86 12.32
N VAL A 336 -32.85 -0.41 11.13
CA VAL A 336 -31.60 -0.85 10.50
C VAL A 336 -30.38 -0.31 11.23
N LEU A 337 -30.48 0.90 11.83
CA LEU A 337 -29.41 1.50 12.58
C LEU A 337 -29.13 0.70 13.85
N ASP A 338 -30.15 0.45 14.67
CA ASP A 338 -30.06 -0.33 15.90
C ASP A 338 -29.55 -1.75 15.63
N LEU A 339 -30.14 -2.40 14.61
CA LEU A 339 -29.78 -3.76 14.22
C LEU A 339 -28.30 -3.87 13.81
N PHE A 340 -27.75 -2.86 13.12
CA PHE A 340 -26.37 -2.89 12.67
C PHE A 340 -25.40 -2.43 13.76
N SER A 341 -25.71 -1.38 14.53
CA SER A 341 -24.84 -0.86 15.60
C SER A 341 -24.76 -1.78 16.83
N SER A 342 -25.81 -2.63 17.03
CA SER A 342 -25.92 -3.51 18.20
C SER A 342 -24.74 -4.47 18.39
N TRP A 343 -24.10 -4.91 17.32
CA TRP A 343 -22.98 -5.89 17.35
C TRP A 343 -21.60 -5.27 17.13
N ILE A 344 -21.52 -4.02 16.64
CA ILE A 344 -20.22 -3.39 16.35
C ILE A 344 -19.44 -3.17 17.66
N GLY A 345 -18.15 -3.54 17.62
CA GLY A 345 -17.23 -3.43 18.73
C GLY A 345 -16.47 -2.11 18.75
N ASN A 346 -15.16 -2.19 18.82
CA ASN A 346 -14.27 -1.07 19.12
C ASN A 346 -13.21 -0.82 18.03
N GLU A 347 -13.35 -1.42 16.84
CA GLU A 347 -12.42 -1.28 15.73
C GLU A 347 -13.13 -1.35 14.38
N VAL A 348 -12.78 -0.40 13.51
CA VAL A 348 -13.18 -0.38 12.09
C VAL A 348 -11.93 -0.18 11.25
N THR A 349 -11.67 -1.08 10.31
CA THR A 349 -10.44 -1.08 9.50
C THR A 349 -10.76 -1.13 8.01
N ILE A 350 -10.09 -0.28 7.24
CA ILE A 350 -10.04 -0.37 5.78
C ILE A 350 -8.73 -1.04 5.41
N ILE A 351 -8.80 -2.18 4.71
CA ILE A 351 -7.65 -2.95 4.26
C ILE A 351 -7.58 -2.86 2.73
N LYS A 352 -6.40 -2.61 2.22
CA LYS A 352 -6.07 -2.71 0.81
C LYS A 352 -5.20 -3.96 0.63
N PRO A 353 -5.72 -5.06 0.09
CA PRO A 353 -4.91 -6.23 -0.22
C PRO A 353 -3.98 -5.91 -1.40
N ARG A 354 -2.97 -6.72 -1.61
CA ARG A 354 -2.10 -6.63 -2.79
C ARG A 354 -2.92 -6.75 -4.08
N LEU A 355 -2.52 -6.03 -5.11
CA LEU A 355 -3.17 -6.12 -6.43
C LEU A 355 -2.72 -7.40 -7.14
N GLU A 356 -3.65 -8.29 -7.41
CA GLU A 356 -3.42 -9.48 -8.22
C GLU A 356 -3.63 -9.18 -9.72
N SER A 357 -2.95 -9.96 -10.58
CA SER A 357 -3.05 -9.78 -12.03
C SER A 357 -4.51 -9.89 -12.50
N GLY A 358 -4.97 -8.90 -13.27
CA GLY A 358 -6.35 -8.83 -13.75
C GLY A 358 -7.38 -8.28 -12.76
N GLN A 359 -7.00 -8.01 -11.52
CA GLN A 359 -7.88 -7.36 -10.55
C GLN A 359 -7.95 -5.85 -10.75
N ARG A 360 -9.05 -5.24 -10.28
CA ARG A 360 -9.21 -3.79 -10.32
C ARG A 360 -8.45 -3.13 -9.18
N ALA A 361 -7.91 -1.94 -9.43
CA ALA A 361 -7.21 -1.16 -8.41
C ALA A 361 -8.11 -0.64 -7.27
N ASP A 362 -9.42 -0.76 -7.41
CA ASP A 362 -10.43 -0.36 -6.40
C ASP A 362 -10.79 -1.47 -5.39
N ASN A 363 -10.12 -2.62 -5.45
CA ASN A 363 -10.26 -3.68 -4.46
C ASN A 363 -9.90 -3.17 -3.07
N ILE A 364 -10.87 -3.12 -2.20
CA ILE A 364 -10.75 -2.74 -0.79
C ILE A 364 -11.61 -3.66 0.08
N VAL A 365 -11.21 -3.79 1.32
CA VAL A 365 -11.92 -4.56 2.33
C VAL A 365 -12.23 -3.65 3.52
N LEU A 366 -13.46 -3.71 4.01
CA LEU A 366 -13.88 -3.12 5.27
C LEU A 366 -14.00 -4.25 6.29
N ALA A 367 -13.21 -4.22 7.34
CA ALA A 367 -13.30 -5.11 8.47
C ALA A 367 -13.89 -4.37 9.67
N VAL A 368 -15.02 -4.84 10.16
CA VAL A 368 -15.71 -4.29 11.32
C VAL A 368 -15.64 -5.32 12.43
N ARG A 369 -14.99 -4.99 13.53
CA ARG A 369 -14.89 -5.88 14.67
C ARG A 369 -16.21 -5.96 15.40
N GLY A 370 -16.69 -7.17 15.66
CA GLY A 370 -17.86 -7.41 16.49
C GLY A 370 -17.48 -7.41 17.99
N LYS A 371 -18.35 -6.87 18.83
CA LYS A 371 -18.31 -7.11 20.27
C LYS A 371 -18.85 -8.50 20.64
N ASP A 372 -19.71 -9.01 19.78
CA ASP A 372 -20.28 -10.35 19.79
C ASP A 372 -20.50 -10.79 18.33
N ILE A 373 -19.70 -11.76 17.89
CA ILE A 373 -19.75 -12.20 16.48
C ILE A 373 -20.96 -13.08 16.17
N ASP A 374 -21.50 -13.79 17.15
CA ASP A 374 -22.67 -14.61 16.96
C ASP A 374 -23.90 -13.74 16.87
N LEU A 375 -24.00 -12.66 17.67
CA LEU A 375 -25.00 -11.63 17.48
C LEU A 375 -24.90 -10.99 16.10
N ALA A 376 -23.70 -10.69 15.60
CA ALA A 376 -23.51 -10.16 14.26
C ALA A 376 -24.05 -11.10 13.18
N LYS A 377 -23.80 -12.41 13.29
CA LYS A 377 -24.35 -13.43 12.37
C LYS A 377 -25.87 -13.44 12.39
N ASP A 378 -26.48 -13.45 13.58
CA ASP A 378 -27.93 -13.48 13.74
C ASP A 378 -28.57 -12.22 13.18
N GLN A 379 -28.04 -11.03 13.48
CA GLN A 379 -28.56 -9.76 13.01
C GLN A 379 -28.42 -9.59 11.48
N LEU A 380 -27.30 -9.98 10.90
CA LEU A 380 -27.09 -9.92 9.46
C LEU A 380 -27.93 -10.97 8.72
N ALA A 381 -28.12 -12.16 9.27
CA ALA A 381 -29.03 -13.16 8.73
C ALA A 381 -30.50 -12.66 8.77
N TYR A 382 -30.92 -12.08 9.89
CA TYR A 382 -32.23 -11.48 10.02
C TYR A 382 -32.46 -10.35 9.02
N LEU A 383 -31.44 -9.46 8.85
CA LEU A 383 -31.52 -8.39 7.85
C LEU A 383 -31.64 -8.95 6.42
N ALA A 384 -30.86 -9.99 6.09
CA ALA A 384 -30.94 -10.67 4.80
C ALA A 384 -32.31 -11.26 4.55
N GLU A 385 -32.95 -11.87 5.56
CA GLU A 385 -34.29 -12.40 5.50
C GLU A 385 -35.33 -11.27 5.23
N GLN A 386 -35.25 -10.14 5.93
CA GLN A 386 -36.17 -9.00 5.68
C GLN A 386 -36.02 -8.46 4.25
N ILE A 387 -34.76 -8.37 3.74
CA ILE A 387 -34.52 -7.97 2.35
C ILE A 387 -35.14 -8.97 1.36
N GLN A 388 -35.04 -10.28 1.63
CA GLN A 388 -35.63 -11.31 0.77
C GLN A 388 -37.17 -11.27 0.77
N ARG A 389 -37.78 -10.96 1.90
CA ARG A 389 -39.25 -10.80 1.99
C ARG A 389 -39.77 -9.63 1.16
N THR A 390 -38.95 -8.60 1.00
CA THR A 390 -39.34 -7.36 0.27
C THR A 390 -38.86 -7.35 -1.18
N THR A 391 -38.06 -8.31 -1.61
CA THR A 391 -37.50 -8.40 -2.97
C THR A 391 -37.62 -9.81 -3.55
N PRO A 392 -37.93 -9.99 -4.87
CA PRO A 392 -38.03 -11.32 -5.48
C PRO A 392 -36.67 -12.02 -5.73
N VAL A 393 -35.57 -11.48 -5.22
CA VAL A 393 -34.23 -11.93 -5.56
C VAL A 393 -33.73 -12.91 -4.51
N LYS A 394 -33.35 -14.13 -4.94
CA LYS A 394 -32.72 -15.13 -4.09
C LYS A 394 -31.34 -14.68 -3.59
N GLU A 395 -30.98 -15.12 -2.38
CA GLU A 395 -29.64 -14.91 -1.83
C GLU A 395 -28.57 -15.56 -2.72
N ARG A 396 -27.48 -14.86 -2.94
CA ARG A 396 -26.28 -15.44 -3.55
C ARG A 396 -25.28 -15.74 -2.44
N VAL A 397 -24.95 -17.00 -2.31
CA VAL A 397 -23.99 -17.53 -1.33
C VAL A 397 -22.88 -18.22 -2.09
N ILE A 398 -21.64 -18.00 -1.69
CA ILE A 398 -20.45 -18.66 -2.23
C ILE A 398 -19.76 -19.37 -1.07
N GLU A 399 -19.57 -20.67 -1.19
CA GLU A 399 -18.83 -21.48 -0.22
C GLU A 399 -17.35 -21.55 -0.63
N TYR A 400 -16.45 -21.19 0.27
CA TYR A 400 -15.02 -21.25 0.01
C TYR A 400 -14.24 -21.64 1.28
N ASN A 401 -13.55 -22.79 1.24
CA ASN A 401 -12.71 -23.31 2.34
C ASN A 401 -13.37 -23.31 3.73
N GLY A 402 -14.68 -23.63 3.78
CA GLY A 402 -15.45 -23.70 5.02
C GLY A 402 -15.94 -22.35 5.53
N HIS A 403 -15.83 -21.32 4.71
CA HIS A 403 -16.40 -19.99 4.95
C HIS A 403 -17.47 -19.69 3.92
N THR A 404 -18.57 -19.08 4.39
CA THR A 404 -19.67 -18.63 3.55
C THR A 404 -19.50 -17.15 3.22
N ILE A 405 -19.57 -16.80 1.94
CA ILE A 405 -19.57 -15.42 1.47
C ILE A 405 -20.99 -15.05 1.05
N HIS A 406 -21.57 -14.08 1.70
CA HIS A 406 -22.91 -13.57 1.48
C HIS A 406 -22.90 -12.27 0.67
N TYR A 407 -23.98 -11.97 -0.06
CA TYR A 407 -24.12 -10.72 -0.79
C TYR A 407 -24.98 -9.72 -0.02
N PHE A 408 -24.39 -8.56 0.34
CA PHE A 408 -25.06 -7.48 1.06
C PHE A 408 -25.74 -6.49 0.11
N ARG A 409 -27.04 -6.36 0.16
CA ARG A 409 -27.84 -5.68 -0.88
C ARG A 409 -28.21 -4.22 -0.60
N LEU A 410 -27.79 -3.65 0.49
CA LEU A 410 -28.15 -2.27 0.85
C LEU A 410 -27.11 -1.29 0.27
N LYS A 411 -27.54 -0.55 -0.78
CA LYS A 411 -26.68 0.46 -1.41
C LYS A 411 -26.48 1.68 -0.52
N GLY A 412 -25.23 2.17 -0.42
CA GLY A 412 -24.88 3.39 0.32
C GLY A 412 -25.01 3.27 1.84
N PHE A 413 -25.18 2.05 2.34
CA PHE A 413 -25.40 1.76 3.75
C PHE A 413 -24.24 2.24 4.64
N PHE A 414 -23.00 1.94 4.26
CA PHE A 414 -21.83 2.27 5.09
C PHE A 414 -21.54 3.77 5.20
N ASN A 415 -21.94 4.56 4.22
CA ASN A 415 -21.85 6.02 4.31
C ASN A 415 -22.70 6.58 5.46
N LEU A 416 -23.87 5.99 5.70
CA LEU A 416 -24.78 6.39 6.80
C LEU A 416 -24.12 6.23 8.17
N PHE A 417 -23.25 5.19 8.34
CA PHE A 417 -22.65 4.84 9.62
C PHE A 417 -21.26 5.46 9.85
N PHE A 418 -20.45 5.59 8.78
CA PHE A 418 -19.04 5.92 8.90
C PHE A 418 -18.65 7.17 8.10
N GLY A 419 -19.59 7.74 7.31
CA GLY A 419 -19.33 8.92 6.49
C GLY A 419 -18.69 8.62 5.12
N GLY A 420 -18.43 9.67 4.35
CA GLY A 420 -18.07 9.60 2.93
C GLY A 420 -16.81 8.79 2.58
N MET A 421 -15.93 8.52 3.54
CA MET A 421 -14.79 7.61 3.33
C MET A 421 -15.23 6.19 2.94
N PHE A 422 -16.44 5.79 3.34
CA PHE A 422 -16.99 4.46 3.14
C PHE A 422 -17.98 4.38 1.97
N ASP A 423 -18.15 5.44 1.18
CA ASP A 423 -19.00 5.47 -0.03
C ASP A 423 -18.60 4.42 -1.07
N ARG A 424 -17.35 3.97 -1.01
CA ARG A 424 -16.79 2.95 -1.91
C ARG A 424 -17.45 1.59 -1.77
N PHE A 425 -18.09 1.29 -0.63
CA PHE A 425 -18.77 0.02 -0.36
C PHE A 425 -20.26 0.12 -0.74
N GLU A 426 -20.54 0.10 -2.06
CA GLU A 426 -21.90 0.32 -2.54
C GLU A 426 -22.84 -0.87 -2.31
N ARG A 427 -22.39 -2.07 -2.64
CA ARG A 427 -23.13 -3.34 -2.50
C ARG A 427 -22.14 -4.48 -2.29
N PRO A 428 -21.48 -4.56 -1.13
CA PRO A 428 -20.42 -5.52 -0.91
C PRO A 428 -20.95 -6.93 -0.68
N TYR A 429 -20.04 -7.88 -0.84
CA TYR A 429 -20.13 -9.21 -0.24
C TYR A 429 -19.57 -9.15 1.18
N TYR A 430 -19.96 -10.10 2.04
CA TYR A 430 -19.39 -10.20 3.38
C TYR A 430 -19.16 -11.65 3.81
N THR A 431 -18.25 -11.82 4.74
CA THR A 431 -17.94 -13.08 5.43
C THR A 431 -17.52 -12.81 6.86
N PHE A 432 -17.35 -13.86 7.64
CA PHE A 432 -16.92 -13.79 9.04
C PHE A 432 -15.53 -14.41 9.18
N LEU A 433 -14.61 -13.66 9.80
CA LEU A 433 -13.26 -14.12 10.15
C LEU A 433 -12.98 -13.75 11.60
N GLU A 434 -12.81 -14.72 12.48
CA GLU A 434 -12.71 -14.54 13.93
C GLU A 434 -13.85 -13.68 14.48
N ASP A 435 -13.52 -12.56 15.13
CA ASP A 435 -14.45 -11.59 15.68
C ASP A 435 -14.77 -10.42 14.70
N TYR A 436 -14.49 -10.58 13.39
CA TYR A 436 -14.76 -9.56 12.37
C TYR A 436 -15.82 -9.98 11.36
N VAL A 437 -16.65 -9.03 11.00
CA VAL A 437 -17.42 -9.05 9.76
C VAL A 437 -16.63 -8.30 8.69
N VAL A 438 -16.33 -8.99 7.60
CA VAL A 438 -15.43 -8.50 6.56
C VAL A 438 -16.21 -8.28 5.27
N PHE A 439 -16.19 -7.06 4.74
CA PHE A 439 -16.93 -6.65 3.55
C PHE A 439 -15.99 -6.29 2.40
N SER A 440 -16.36 -6.67 1.17
CA SER A 440 -15.66 -6.23 -0.07
C SER A 440 -16.64 -6.20 -1.25
N ASN A 441 -16.43 -5.28 -2.18
CA ASN A 441 -17.23 -5.24 -3.43
C ASN A 441 -16.91 -6.42 -4.37
N SER A 442 -15.79 -7.14 -4.15
CA SER A 442 -15.37 -8.32 -4.92
C SER A 442 -15.37 -9.56 -4.04
N PRO A 443 -16.11 -10.62 -4.41
CA PRO A 443 -16.03 -11.90 -3.71
C PRO A 443 -14.65 -12.56 -3.86
N GLU A 444 -13.94 -12.32 -4.98
CA GLU A 444 -12.58 -12.81 -5.21
C GLU A 444 -11.60 -12.22 -4.18
N THR A 445 -11.77 -10.96 -3.81
CA THR A 445 -10.98 -10.33 -2.74
C THR A 445 -11.21 -11.02 -1.39
N LEU A 446 -12.46 -11.41 -1.09
CA LEU A 446 -12.76 -12.16 0.13
C LEU A 446 -12.22 -13.59 0.08
N THR A 447 -12.27 -14.27 -1.07
CA THR A 447 -11.68 -15.60 -1.21
C THR A 447 -10.17 -15.58 -1.00
N GLU A 448 -9.45 -14.59 -1.52
CA GLU A 448 -8.02 -14.43 -1.25
C GLU A 448 -7.74 -14.15 0.24
N MET A 449 -8.54 -13.32 0.88
CA MET A 449 -8.39 -13.06 2.33
C MET A 449 -8.66 -14.31 3.17
N ILE A 450 -9.69 -15.09 2.83
CA ILE A 450 -9.98 -16.39 3.47
C ILE A 450 -8.81 -17.38 3.24
N LYS A 451 -8.25 -17.43 2.03
CA LYS A 451 -7.11 -18.27 1.68
C LYS A 451 -5.91 -18.00 2.60
N GLU A 452 -5.48 -16.74 2.69
CA GLU A 452 -4.39 -16.32 3.57
C GLU A 452 -4.67 -16.67 5.04
N TYR A 453 -5.89 -16.40 5.50
CA TYR A 453 -6.32 -16.74 6.86
C TYR A 453 -6.27 -18.25 7.14
N VAL A 454 -6.81 -19.09 6.24
CA VAL A 454 -6.84 -20.55 6.39
C VAL A 454 -5.43 -21.16 6.34
N LEU A 455 -4.54 -20.60 5.53
CA LEU A 455 -3.13 -21.01 5.49
C LEU A 455 -2.36 -20.58 6.75
N GLY A 456 -2.85 -19.56 7.45
CA GLY A 456 -2.21 -18.94 8.60
C GLY A 456 -1.14 -17.93 8.20
N ASN A 457 -1.20 -17.42 6.97
CA ASN A 457 -0.33 -16.36 6.43
C ASN A 457 -0.92 -14.99 6.76
N THR A 458 -1.02 -14.67 8.04
CA THR A 458 -1.57 -13.40 8.51
C THR A 458 -0.47 -12.51 9.08
N LEU A 459 -0.72 -11.20 9.13
CA LEU A 459 0.20 -10.21 9.69
C LEU A 459 0.58 -10.50 11.15
N SER A 460 -0.22 -11.31 11.86
CA SER A 460 0.11 -11.75 13.23
C SER A 460 1.36 -12.63 13.31
N ARG A 461 1.80 -13.20 12.19
CA ARG A 461 3.02 -14.02 12.07
C ARG A 461 4.13 -13.35 11.26
N ASP A 462 3.86 -12.21 10.63
CA ASP A 462 4.85 -11.45 9.88
C ASP A 462 5.76 -10.67 10.85
N GLU A 463 7.01 -11.10 10.97
CA GLU A 463 7.99 -10.46 11.85
C GLU A 463 8.24 -9.01 11.47
N LYS A 464 8.22 -8.66 10.18
CA LYS A 464 8.43 -7.29 9.68
C LYS A 464 7.29 -6.37 10.13
N TYR A 465 6.07 -6.88 10.04
CA TYR A 465 4.88 -6.20 10.57
C TYR A 465 4.98 -6.01 12.08
N LEU A 466 5.27 -7.07 12.82
CA LEU A 466 5.32 -7.02 14.30
C LEU A 466 6.38 -6.02 14.78
N GLN A 467 7.60 -6.05 14.22
CA GLN A 467 8.65 -5.08 14.55
C GLN A 467 8.25 -3.64 14.23
N THR A 468 7.54 -3.42 13.11
CA THR A 468 7.06 -2.10 12.72
C THR A 468 6.07 -1.56 13.74
N MET A 469 5.05 -2.35 14.09
CA MET A 469 3.94 -1.91 14.92
C MET A 469 4.27 -1.83 16.41
N GLU A 470 5.13 -2.71 16.93
CA GLU A 470 5.62 -2.62 18.32
C GLU A 470 6.28 -1.28 18.60
N SER A 471 6.99 -0.71 17.62
CA SER A 471 7.69 0.56 17.78
C SER A 471 6.76 1.78 17.93
N LEU A 472 5.46 1.61 17.65
CA LEU A 472 4.44 2.67 17.66
C LEU A 472 3.54 2.65 18.91
N GLY A 473 3.71 1.64 19.75
CA GLY A 473 2.87 1.44 20.94
C GLY A 473 1.56 0.71 20.63
N SER A 474 0.94 0.15 21.67
CA SER A 474 -0.20 -0.76 21.55
C SER A 474 -1.57 -0.08 21.56
N ARG A 475 -1.68 1.16 22.03
CA ARG A 475 -2.95 1.89 22.16
C ARG A 475 -2.89 3.23 21.44
N ASN A 476 -3.67 3.34 20.38
CA ASN A 476 -3.78 4.56 19.57
C ASN A 476 -5.23 4.70 19.05
N ASN A 477 -5.58 5.89 18.58
CA ASN A 477 -6.87 6.14 17.93
C ASN A 477 -6.88 5.66 16.48
N VAL A 478 -5.72 5.78 15.81
CA VAL A 478 -5.55 5.33 14.43
C VAL A 478 -4.25 4.56 14.32
N PHE A 479 -4.30 3.39 13.69
CA PHE A 479 -3.15 2.65 13.22
C PHE A 479 -3.14 2.63 11.70
N GLY A 480 -1.99 2.88 11.09
CA GLY A 480 -1.77 2.73 9.66
C GLY A 480 -0.57 1.81 9.41
N TYR A 481 -0.65 1.04 8.36
CA TYR A 481 0.43 0.18 7.89
C TYR A 481 0.47 0.18 6.38
N VAL A 482 1.66 0.26 5.83
CA VAL A 482 1.91 0.16 4.39
C VAL A 482 3.09 -0.77 4.17
N GLN A 483 2.94 -1.69 3.25
CA GLN A 483 4.00 -2.55 2.75
C GLN A 483 4.36 -2.10 1.34
N ALA A 484 5.48 -1.42 1.17
CA ALA A 484 5.87 -0.80 -0.09
C ALA A 484 5.90 -1.79 -1.28
N PRO A 485 6.43 -3.02 -1.12
CA PRO A 485 6.39 -4.02 -2.18
C PRO A 485 4.99 -4.38 -2.68
N ASN A 486 4.01 -4.47 -1.79
CA ASN A 486 2.64 -4.82 -2.14
C ASN A 486 1.83 -3.60 -2.63
N THR A 487 2.30 -2.39 -2.34
CA THR A 487 1.64 -1.12 -2.72
C THR A 487 2.13 -0.59 -4.07
N TYR A 488 3.28 -1.04 -4.56
CA TYR A 488 3.94 -0.48 -5.73
C TYR A 488 3.04 -0.43 -6.97
N GLU A 489 2.34 -1.51 -7.30
CA GLU A 489 1.48 -1.60 -8.48
C GLU A 489 0.29 -0.62 -8.40
N TYR A 490 -0.27 -0.41 -7.22
CA TYR A 490 -1.30 0.62 -7.01
C TYR A 490 -0.79 2.02 -7.27
N LEU A 491 0.41 2.32 -6.76
CA LEU A 491 1.04 3.62 -6.97
C LEU A 491 1.38 3.83 -8.44
N TYR A 492 2.03 2.85 -9.07
CA TYR A 492 2.38 2.91 -10.48
C TYR A 492 1.14 3.14 -11.37
N GLY A 493 0.06 2.40 -11.13
CA GLY A 493 -1.21 2.55 -11.85
C GLY A 493 -1.92 3.88 -11.59
N SER A 494 -1.66 4.53 -10.45
CA SER A 494 -2.28 5.79 -10.04
C SER A 494 -1.53 7.03 -10.53
N PHE A 495 -0.26 6.92 -10.90
CA PHE A 495 0.53 8.05 -11.39
C PHE A 495 0.20 8.37 -12.85
N LYS A 496 0.27 9.67 -13.21
CA LYS A 496 0.20 10.12 -14.61
C LYS A 496 1.40 9.58 -15.40
N ALA A 497 1.23 9.38 -16.71
CA ALA A 497 2.24 8.79 -17.58
C ALA A 497 3.62 9.43 -17.44
N ASP A 498 3.71 10.76 -17.43
CA ASP A 498 4.96 11.49 -17.28
C ASP A 498 5.68 11.25 -15.93
N SER A 499 4.94 10.80 -14.91
CA SER A 499 5.48 10.55 -13.57
C SER A 499 5.82 9.07 -13.34
N ARG A 500 5.26 8.15 -14.15
CA ARG A 500 5.52 6.69 -14.04
C ARG A 500 6.97 6.33 -14.35
N ASP A 501 7.55 6.94 -15.37
CA ASP A 501 8.95 6.70 -15.76
C ASP A 501 9.92 7.00 -14.62
N GLU A 502 9.65 8.07 -13.86
CA GLU A 502 10.47 8.45 -12.72
C GLU A 502 10.29 7.49 -11.53
N LEU A 503 9.07 7.01 -11.32
CA LEU A 503 8.79 6.01 -10.28
C LEU A 503 9.49 4.68 -10.62
N GLU A 504 9.43 4.24 -11.88
CA GLU A 504 10.05 2.98 -12.32
C GLU A 504 11.59 3.03 -12.21
N LYS A 505 12.23 4.14 -12.63
CA LYS A 505 13.68 4.31 -12.47
C LYS A 505 14.15 4.22 -11.02
N ASN A 506 13.29 4.60 -10.07
CA ASN A 506 13.58 4.64 -8.65
C ASN A 506 12.82 3.57 -7.86
N LYS A 507 12.26 2.56 -8.55
CA LYS A 507 11.51 1.45 -7.97
C LYS A 507 12.26 0.80 -6.81
N GLY A 508 13.53 0.49 -7.00
CA GLY A 508 14.35 -0.13 -5.97
C GLY A 508 14.47 0.72 -4.70
N ALA A 509 14.62 2.04 -4.82
CA ALA A 509 14.64 2.94 -3.66
C ALA A 509 13.30 2.93 -2.92
N PHE A 510 12.17 2.95 -3.64
CA PHE A 510 10.84 2.86 -3.06
C PHE A 510 10.63 1.53 -2.32
N LEU A 511 10.94 0.41 -2.98
CA LEU A 511 10.79 -0.94 -2.41
C LEU A 511 11.67 -1.16 -1.18
N SER A 512 12.82 -0.48 -1.09
CA SER A 512 13.73 -0.60 0.05
C SER A 512 13.15 -0.03 1.35
N PHE A 513 12.18 0.91 1.29
CA PHE A 513 11.38 1.29 2.45
C PHE A 513 10.23 0.29 2.65
N GLU A 514 10.62 -0.91 3.02
CA GLU A 514 9.80 -2.12 2.95
C GLU A 514 8.48 -2.02 3.70
N THR A 515 8.50 -1.45 4.91
CA THR A 515 7.32 -1.26 5.74
C THR A 515 7.24 0.14 6.32
N VAL A 516 6.05 0.71 6.33
CA VAL A 516 5.77 2.00 6.98
C VAL A 516 4.62 1.82 7.95
N GLY A 517 4.85 2.17 9.20
CA GLY A 517 3.84 2.19 10.25
C GLY A 517 3.48 3.63 10.66
N LEU A 518 2.21 3.86 10.94
CA LEU A 518 1.65 5.12 11.43
C LEU A 518 0.84 4.86 12.69
N ALA A 519 0.99 5.72 13.69
CA ALA A 519 0.11 5.78 14.85
C ALA A 519 -0.30 7.23 15.15
N LEU A 520 -1.59 7.42 15.35
CA LEU A 520 -2.17 8.67 15.83
C LEU A 520 -2.84 8.42 17.18
N SER A 521 -2.46 9.17 18.20
CA SER A 521 -3.09 9.11 19.52
C SER A 521 -3.54 10.50 19.95
N LYS A 522 -4.64 10.56 20.69
CA LYS A 522 -5.22 11.80 21.21
C LYS A 522 -4.20 12.66 21.94
N ASN A 523 -4.15 13.96 21.61
CA ASN A 523 -3.32 14.97 22.27
C ASN A 523 -4.03 16.33 22.24
N GLY A 524 -5.02 16.52 23.11
CA GLY A 524 -5.90 17.71 23.09
C GLY A 524 -6.73 17.73 21.79
N ASP A 525 -6.67 18.84 21.05
CA ASP A 525 -7.37 19.02 19.77
C ASP A 525 -6.59 18.45 18.57
N ALA A 526 -5.35 18.02 18.78
CA ALA A 526 -4.48 17.41 17.77
C ALA A 526 -4.27 15.92 18.06
N PHE A 527 -3.67 15.22 17.10
CA PHE A 527 -3.10 13.90 17.32
C PHE A 527 -1.59 13.99 17.58
N LYS A 528 -1.10 13.30 18.59
CA LYS A 528 0.30 12.91 18.64
C LYS A 528 0.54 11.91 17.51
N THR A 529 1.50 12.19 16.64
CA THR A 529 1.78 11.42 15.43
C THR A 529 3.12 10.74 15.54
N GLN A 530 3.17 9.46 15.22
CA GLN A 530 4.38 8.67 15.10
C GLN A 530 4.36 7.93 13.76
N ILE A 531 5.44 8.04 12.99
CA ILE A 531 5.63 7.30 11.75
C ILE A 531 6.99 6.63 11.83
N VAL A 532 7.05 5.38 11.43
CA VAL A 532 8.30 4.63 11.25
C VAL A 532 8.35 4.05 9.85
N ALA A 533 9.43 4.31 9.11
CA ALA A 533 9.69 3.72 7.80
C ALA A 533 10.92 2.83 7.89
N ASN A 534 10.74 1.54 7.85
CA ASN A 534 11.82 0.55 7.96
C ASN A 534 12.48 0.35 6.61
N TYR A 535 13.81 0.28 6.62
CA TYR A 535 14.64 0.15 5.44
C TYR A 535 15.24 -1.26 5.35
N ASN A 536 15.06 -1.91 4.21
CA ASN A 536 15.66 -3.20 3.86
C ASN A 536 16.30 -3.11 2.46
N ALA A 537 17.62 -3.08 2.38
CA ALA A 537 18.33 -3.02 1.10
C ALA A 537 18.10 -4.25 0.20
N LYS A 538 17.63 -5.38 0.75
CA LYS A 538 17.31 -6.61 0.02
C LYS A 538 15.87 -6.65 -0.50
N ALA A 539 14.98 -5.78 -0.02
CA ALA A 539 13.57 -5.80 -0.39
C ALA A 539 13.30 -5.73 -1.90
N PRO A 540 14.07 -4.98 -2.73
CA PRO A 540 13.89 -5.01 -4.18
C PRO A 540 14.14 -6.40 -4.81
N GLU A 541 15.14 -7.12 -4.34
CA GLU A 541 15.43 -8.48 -4.79
C GLU A 541 14.38 -9.47 -4.30
N GLU A 542 13.98 -9.39 -3.03
CA GLU A 542 12.89 -10.19 -2.46
C GLU A 542 11.57 -9.96 -3.21
N TYR A 543 11.29 -8.73 -3.63
CA TYR A 543 10.13 -8.40 -4.46
C TYR A 543 10.21 -9.10 -5.82
N ARG A 544 11.36 -9.01 -6.51
CA ARG A 544 11.59 -9.66 -7.80
C ARG A 544 11.38 -11.17 -7.71
N MET A 545 11.89 -11.79 -6.65
CA MET A 545 11.75 -13.22 -6.43
C MET A 545 10.29 -13.63 -6.16
N ARG A 546 9.55 -12.83 -5.38
CA ARG A 546 8.10 -13.08 -5.16
C ARG A 546 7.28 -12.96 -6.44
N GLU A 547 7.56 -11.97 -7.29
CA GLU A 547 6.88 -11.84 -8.58
C GLU A 547 7.14 -13.04 -9.50
N LEU A 548 8.36 -13.53 -9.51
CA LEU A 548 8.73 -14.72 -10.27
C LEU A 548 8.02 -15.97 -9.73
N ASN A 549 7.97 -16.14 -8.40
CA ASN A 549 7.23 -17.23 -7.76
C ASN A 549 5.74 -17.22 -8.16
N ARG A 550 5.10 -16.05 -8.13
CA ARG A 550 3.70 -15.90 -8.53
C ARG A 550 3.46 -16.29 -9.99
N GLN A 551 4.38 -15.96 -10.89
CA GLN A 551 4.28 -16.39 -12.28
C GLN A 551 4.32 -17.93 -12.38
N PHE A 552 5.15 -18.59 -11.59
CA PHE A 552 5.20 -20.05 -11.56
C PHE A 552 3.97 -20.67 -10.91
N GLU A 553 3.43 -20.12 -9.83
CA GLU A 553 2.17 -20.57 -9.24
C GLU A 553 1.02 -20.51 -10.25
N ASN A 554 0.90 -19.39 -11.00
CA ASN A 554 -0.08 -19.28 -12.08
C ASN A 554 0.11 -20.33 -13.20
N GLN A 555 1.35 -20.70 -13.52
CA GLN A 555 1.64 -21.79 -14.48
C GLN A 555 1.22 -23.14 -13.93
N ILE A 556 1.45 -23.42 -12.64
CA ILE A 556 0.99 -24.64 -11.98
C ILE A 556 -0.53 -24.73 -12.05
N ASP A 557 -1.25 -23.66 -11.70
CA ASP A 557 -2.72 -23.62 -11.73
C ASP A 557 -3.25 -23.86 -13.15
N GLN A 558 -2.59 -23.34 -14.19
CA GLN A 558 -2.94 -23.58 -15.59
C GLN A 558 -2.72 -25.06 -15.99
N ILE A 559 -1.61 -25.65 -15.56
CA ILE A 559 -1.33 -27.07 -15.80
C ILE A 559 -2.40 -27.94 -15.12
N GLU A 560 -2.73 -27.63 -13.88
CA GLU A 560 -3.72 -28.37 -13.09
C GLU A 560 -5.15 -28.22 -13.64
N ALA A 561 -5.49 -27.07 -14.21
CA ALA A 561 -6.78 -26.86 -14.88
C ALA A 561 -6.94 -27.77 -16.11
N GLY A 562 -5.83 -28.22 -16.70
CA GLY A 562 -5.80 -29.18 -17.79
C GLY A 562 -5.81 -30.65 -17.35
N PHE A 563 -5.78 -30.96 -16.05
CA PHE A 563 -5.77 -32.33 -15.56
C PHE A 563 -7.12 -33.01 -15.83
N TYR A 564 -7.04 -34.25 -16.29
CA TYR A 564 -8.21 -35.06 -16.55
C TYR A 564 -8.69 -35.73 -15.25
N TYR A 565 -9.80 -35.24 -14.69
CA TYR A 565 -10.53 -35.94 -13.64
C TYR A 565 -11.78 -36.57 -14.23
N PRO A 566 -11.90 -37.93 -14.22
CA PRO A 566 -13.07 -38.58 -14.78
C PRO A 566 -14.32 -38.23 -13.97
N VAL A 567 -15.38 -37.86 -14.66
CA VAL A 567 -16.72 -37.79 -14.06
C VAL A 567 -17.20 -39.21 -13.89
N VAL A 568 -17.12 -39.73 -12.67
CA VAL A 568 -17.67 -41.03 -12.33
C VAL A 568 -19.11 -40.80 -11.91
N PRO A 569 -20.13 -41.53 -12.47
CA PRO A 569 -21.50 -41.44 -12.01
C PRO A 569 -21.60 -41.75 -10.52
N ASP A 570 -22.31 -40.93 -9.75
CA ASP A 570 -22.55 -41.12 -8.30
C ASP A 570 -23.25 -42.44 -8.00
N SER A 571 -24.00 -42.96 -8.96
CA SER A 571 -24.63 -44.30 -8.87
C SER A 571 -24.64 -44.97 -10.23
N ILE A 572 -23.92 -46.08 -10.34
CA ILE A 572 -24.18 -47.04 -11.41
C ILE A 572 -25.45 -47.78 -10.97
N ALA A 573 -26.47 -47.84 -11.83
CA ALA A 573 -27.74 -48.44 -11.47
C ALA A 573 -27.56 -49.86 -10.93
N ILE A 574 -28.07 -50.14 -9.74
CA ILE A 574 -27.94 -51.44 -9.09
C ILE A 574 -28.50 -52.52 -10.02
N GLY A 575 -27.69 -53.57 -10.31
CA GLY A 575 -28.05 -54.65 -11.22
C GLY A 575 -27.65 -54.47 -12.67
N SER A 576 -27.14 -53.32 -13.08
CA SER A 576 -26.65 -53.05 -14.44
C SER A 576 -25.13 -53.29 -14.53
N ARG A 577 -24.68 -54.04 -15.53
CA ARG A 577 -23.25 -54.22 -15.83
C ARG A 577 -22.71 -53.17 -16.81
N GLU A 578 -23.57 -52.35 -17.38
CA GLU A 578 -23.23 -51.34 -18.38
C GLU A 578 -24.01 -50.06 -18.08
N TYR A 579 -23.33 -48.91 -18.21
CA TYR A 579 -23.93 -47.61 -18.15
C TYR A 579 -23.81 -46.96 -19.53
N TYR A 580 -24.94 -46.48 -20.04
CA TYR A 580 -25.05 -45.92 -21.39
C TYR A 580 -25.23 -44.38 -21.34
N GLU A 581 -24.75 -43.70 -22.38
CA GLU A 581 -25.12 -42.33 -22.60
C GLU A 581 -26.58 -42.25 -23.06
N TYR A 582 -27.44 -41.52 -22.34
CA TYR A 582 -28.89 -41.46 -22.53
C TYR A 582 -29.30 -41.02 -23.95
N SER A 583 -28.46 -40.19 -24.65
CA SER A 583 -28.78 -39.67 -25.95
C SER A 583 -28.31 -40.53 -27.15
N THR A 584 -27.39 -41.46 -26.94
CA THR A 584 -26.70 -42.19 -28.04
C THR A 584 -26.66 -43.70 -27.90
N ASP A 585 -27.18 -44.27 -26.79
CA ASP A 585 -27.10 -45.68 -26.44
C ASP A 585 -25.64 -46.25 -26.42
N LYS A 586 -24.65 -45.40 -26.29
CA LYS A 586 -23.25 -45.85 -26.24
C LYS A 586 -22.84 -46.20 -24.82
N VAL A 587 -22.09 -47.29 -24.72
CA VAL A 587 -21.56 -47.76 -23.43
C VAL A 587 -20.47 -46.81 -22.96
N LEU A 588 -20.66 -46.16 -21.84
CA LEU A 588 -19.64 -45.31 -21.19
C LEU A 588 -18.88 -46.05 -20.08
N PHE A 589 -19.53 -47.02 -19.41
CA PHE A 589 -18.93 -47.83 -18.36
C PHE A 589 -19.38 -49.27 -18.49
N ARG A 590 -18.45 -50.23 -18.27
CA ARG A 590 -18.72 -51.64 -18.28
C ARG A 590 -17.90 -52.38 -17.24
N GLY A 591 -18.52 -53.24 -16.44
CA GLY A 591 -17.83 -54.04 -15.42
C GLY A 591 -18.67 -55.15 -14.81
N ALA A 592 -18.13 -55.79 -13.78
CA ALA A 592 -18.79 -56.84 -13.04
C ALA A 592 -19.56 -56.31 -11.82
N LEU A 593 -20.58 -57.03 -11.41
CA LEU A 593 -21.32 -56.81 -10.18
C LEU A 593 -21.14 -58.01 -9.22
N LYS A 594 -21.01 -57.70 -7.94
CA LYS A 594 -21.06 -58.66 -6.87
C LYS A 594 -22.11 -58.19 -5.86
N ASP A 595 -23.09 -59.04 -5.55
CA ASP A 595 -24.22 -58.70 -4.66
C ASP A 595 -24.96 -57.43 -5.06
N GLY A 596 -25.04 -57.17 -6.38
CA GLY A 596 -25.69 -55.99 -6.95
C GLY A 596 -24.85 -54.70 -6.96
N TYR A 597 -23.63 -54.70 -6.44
CA TYR A 597 -22.72 -53.57 -6.40
C TYR A 597 -21.56 -53.72 -7.39
N PRO A 598 -21.04 -52.65 -7.99
CA PRO A 598 -19.83 -52.73 -8.78
C PRO A 598 -18.67 -53.34 -8.01
N ASP A 599 -18.00 -54.32 -8.63
CA ASP A 599 -16.85 -55.05 -8.06
C ASP A 599 -15.87 -55.43 -9.14
N GLY A 600 -14.56 -55.43 -8.84
CA GLY A 600 -13.50 -55.67 -9.81
C GLY A 600 -13.22 -54.45 -10.70
N VAL A 601 -12.65 -54.68 -11.90
CA VAL A 601 -12.26 -53.61 -12.80
C VAL A 601 -13.42 -53.21 -13.72
N TRP A 602 -13.78 -51.94 -13.67
CA TRP A 602 -14.75 -51.33 -14.58
C TRP A 602 -14.04 -50.52 -15.66
N CYS A 603 -14.32 -50.81 -16.92
CA CYS A 603 -13.79 -50.09 -18.07
C CYS A 603 -14.59 -48.81 -18.35
N VAL A 604 -13.88 -47.71 -18.64
CA VAL A 604 -14.45 -46.43 -19.02
C VAL A 604 -14.17 -46.20 -20.52
N PHE A 605 -15.22 -45.84 -21.26
CA PHE A 605 -15.14 -45.59 -22.70
C PHE A 605 -15.51 -44.16 -23.02
N ASP A 606 -14.92 -43.63 -24.12
CA ASP A 606 -15.33 -42.34 -24.71
C ASP A 606 -16.58 -42.50 -25.58
N LYS A 607 -17.09 -41.37 -26.12
CA LYS A 607 -18.23 -41.36 -27.05
C LYS A 607 -17.99 -42.10 -28.38
N ALA A 608 -16.73 -42.37 -28.70
CA ALA A 608 -16.34 -43.19 -29.88
C ALA A 608 -16.28 -44.68 -29.55
N GLY A 609 -16.45 -45.08 -28.27
CA GLY A 609 -16.36 -46.47 -27.78
C GLY A 609 -14.92 -46.92 -27.52
N LYS A 610 -13.97 -45.99 -27.46
CA LYS A 610 -12.58 -46.30 -27.13
C LYS A 610 -12.35 -46.33 -25.64
N LEU A 611 -11.55 -47.31 -25.18
CA LEU A 611 -11.18 -47.42 -23.75
C LEU A 611 -10.30 -46.18 -23.36
N ILE A 612 -10.76 -45.42 -22.38
CA ILE A 612 -10.07 -44.26 -21.87
C ILE A 612 -9.69 -44.38 -20.38
N GLY A 613 -10.14 -45.43 -19.69
CA GLY A 613 -9.77 -45.68 -18.29
C GLY A 613 -10.27 -46.99 -17.73
N GLN A 614 -9.74 -47.36 -16.54
CA GLN A 614 -10.14 -48.52 -15.77
C GLN A 614 -10.30 -48.15 -14.30
N LEU A 615 -11.44 -48.45 -13.71
CA LEU A 615 -11.79 -48.13 -12.32
C LEU A 615 -11.83 -49.39 -11.47
N PRO A 616 -10.95 -49.57 -10.48
CA PRO A 616 -11.01 -50.72 -9.58
C PRO A 616 -12.10 -50.49 -8.50
N TYR A 617 -13.18 -51.24 -8.59
CA TYR A 617 -14.24 -51.23 -7.58
C TYR A 617 -14.07 -52.34 -6.57
N SER A 618 -14.38 -52.04 -5.32
CA SER A 618 -14.53 -52.99 -4.23
C SER A 618 -15.77 -52.65 -3.42
N THR A 619 -16.75 -53.58 -3.39
CA THR A 619 -18.02 -53.39 -2.66
C THR A 619 -18.73 -52.06 -2.96
N GLY A 620 -18.83 -51.72 -4.23
CA GLY A 620 -19.53 -50.51 -4.73
C GLY A 620 -18.77 -49.22 -4.64
N LYS A 621 -17.52 -49.23 -4.14
CA LYS A 621 -16.66 -48.02 -4.09
C LYS A 621 -15.38 -48.24 -4.89
N ILE A 622 -14.88 -47.18 -5.52
CA ILE A 622 -13.58 -47.23 -6.17
C ILE A 622 -12.52 -47.36 -5.06
N ASP A 623 -11.66 -48.36 -5.16
CA ASP A 623 -10.57 -48.60 -4.20
C ASP A 623 -9.39 -49.24 -4.93
N GLY A 624 -8.26 -48.54 -5.00
CA GLY A 624 -7.08 -48.95 -5.74
C GLY A 624 -6.62 -47.90 -6.76
N VAL A 625 -5.74 -48.32 -7.69
CA VAL A 625 -5.18 -47.42 -8.73
C VAL A 625 -5.98 -47.53 -10.02
N ALA A 626 -6.52 -46.44 -10.47
CA ALA A 626 -7.27 -46.29 -11.73
C ALA A 626 -6.39 -45.71 -12.81
N PRO A 627 -5.97 -46.45 -13.84
CA PRO A 627 -5.27 -45.89 -14.99
C PRO A 627 -6.25 -45.28 -15.98
N PHE A 628 -5.81 -44.13 -16.58
CA PHE A 628 -6.47 -43.44 -17.70
C PHE A 628 -5.51 -43.31 -18.86
N PHE A 629 -6.04 -43.28 -20.08
CA PHE A 629 -5.25 -43.41 -21.29
C PHE A 629 -5.51 -42.24 -22.27
N TYR A 630 -4.49 -41.85 -23.01
CA TYR A 630 -4.60 -41.01 -24.15
C TYR A 630 -5.35 -41.65 -25.32
N GLU A 631 -5.75 -40.89 -26.31
CA GLU A 631 -6.39 -41.43 -27.51
C GLU A 631 -5.51 -42.48 -28.23
N ASN A 632 -4.19 -42.39 -28.14
CA ASN A 632 -3.25 -43.38 -28.73
C ASN A 632 -3.10 -44.63 -27.89
N GLY A 633 -3.73 -44.70 -26.69
CA GLY A 633 -3.66 -45.83 -25.76
C GLY A 633 -2.51 -45.81 -24.78
N GLU A 634 -1.66 -44.77 -24.82
CA GLU A 634 -0.61 -44.57 -23.82
C GLU A 634 -1.19 -44.04 -22.49
N LEU A 635 -0.47 -44.27 -21.40
CA LEU A 635 -0.92 -43.89 -20.08
C LEU A 635 -0.93 -42.36 -19.90
N LEU A 636 -2.13 -41.83 -19.66
CA LEU A 636 -2.33 -40.40 -19.37
C LEU A 636 -2.16 -40.11 -17.87
N ALA A 637 -2.87 -40.89 -17.03
CA ALA A 637 -2.85 -40.64 -15.61
C ALA A 637 -3.09 -41.92 -14.81
N GLN A 638 -2.59 -41.98 -13.56
CA GLN A 638 -2.91 -42.95 -12.54
C GLN A 638 -3.53 -42.22 -11.34
N VAL A 639 -4.78 -42.52 -11.03
CA VAL A 639 -5.49 -41.93 -9.90
C VAL A 639 -5.67 -43.01 -8.84
N SER A 640 -5.07 -42.77 -7.68
CA SER A 640 -5.24 -43.71 -6.54
C SER A 640 -6.47 -43.30 -5.72
N TYR A 641 -7.37 -44.23 -5.55
CA TYR A 641 -8.57 -44.09 -4.73
C TYR A 641 -8.48 -44.93 -3.45
N LYS A 642 -9.09 -44.40 -2.39
CA LYS A 642 -9.30 -45.10 -1.14
C LYS A 642 -10.74 -44.90 -0.69
N LYS A 643 -11.54 -45.99 -0.75
CA LYS A 643 -12.99 -45.97 -0.39
C LYS A 643 -13.80 -44.91 -1.12
N GLY A 644 -13.51 -44.66 -2.40
CA GLY A 644 -14.19 -43.69 -3.24
C GLY A 644 -13.56 -42.31 -3.28
N GLU A 645 -12.61 -42.00 -2.41
CA GLU A 645 -11.94 -40.69 -2.39
C GLU A 645 -10.55 -40.74 -3.04
N ILE A 646 -10.20 -39.74 -3.82
CA ILE A 646 -8.85 -39.60 -4.39
C ILE A 646 -7.85 -39.42 -3.24
N SER A 647 -6.76 -40.18 -3.28
CA SER A 647 -5.65 -40.12 -2.31
C SER A 647 -4.32 -39.68 -2.95
N TYR A 648 -4.14 -39.97 -4.24
CA TYR A 648 -2.95 -39.60 -4.98
C TYR A 648 -3.24 -39.52 -6.47
N TYR A 649 -2.61 -38.55 -7.16
CA TYR A 649 -2.70 -38.33 -8.60
C TYR A 649 -1.31 -38.31 -9.21
N LYS A 650 -1.13 -39.04 -10.32
CA LYS A 650 0.09 -39.05 -11.11
C LYS A 650 -0.26 -38.93 -12.59
N GLU A 651 0.30 -37.95 -13.26
CA GLU A 651 0.09 -37.66 -14.69
C GLU A 651 1.37 -37.89 -15.50
N PHE A 652 1.20 -38.24 -16.74
CA PHE A 652 2.29 -38.53 -17.67
C PHE A 652 2.18 -37.69 -18.92
N PHE A 653 3.30 -37.36 -19.52
CA PHE A 653 3.36 -36.85 -20.89
C PHE A 653 3.10 -38.00 -21.88
N PRO A 654 2.75 -37.67 -23.17
CA PRO A 654 2.51 -38.71 -24.18
C PRO A 654 3.69 -39.65 -24.48
N ASP A 655 4.91 -39.29 -24.08
CA ASP A 655 6.12 -40.13 -24.18
C ASP A 655 6.30 -41.06 -22.94
N GLY A 656 5.37 -41.01 -22.01
CA GLY A 656 5.42 -41.83 -20.77
C GLY A 656 6.25 -41.23 -19.63
N THR A 657 6.88 -40.06 -19.82
CA THR A 657 7.57 -39.36 -18.73
C THR A 657 6.55 -38.78 -17.75
N VAL A 658 6.91 -38.76 -16.46
CA VAL A 658 6.02 -38.20 -15.42
C VAL A 658 5.90 -36.68 -15.62
N ARG A 659 4.66 -36.15 -15.60
CA ARG A 659 4.34 -34.74 -15.68
C ARG A 659 4.06 -34.12 -14.33
N ALA A 660 3.26 -34.82 -13.48
CA ALA A 660 2.91 -34.32 -12.17
C ALA A 660 2.65 -35.47 -11.18
N GLU A 661 2.92 -35.22 -9.90
CA GLU A 661 2.60 -36.09 -8.76
C GLU A 661 2.01 -35.24 -7.66
N ILE A 662 0.77 -35.55 -7.18
CA ILE A 662 0.04 -34.71 -6.23
C ILE A 662 -0.65 -35.59 -5.19
N GLY A 663 -0.42 -35.30 -3.90
CA GLY A 663 -1.10 -35.90 -2.79
C GLY A 663 -2.51 -35.34 -2.56
N PHE A 664 -3.44 -36.19 -2.13
CA PHE A 664 -4.81 -35.81 -1.78
C PHE A 664 -5.19 -36.31 -0.39
N ARG A 665 -6.12 -35.63 0.24
CA ARG A 665 -6.73 -36.04 1.49
C ARG A 665 -8.22 -35.67 1.49
N ARG A 666 -9.09 -36.65 1.64
CA ARG A 666 -10.56 -36.46 1.54
C ARG A 666 -10.99 -35.79 0.22
N GLY A 667 -10.40 -36.23 -0.89
CA GLY A 667 -10.70 -35.70 -2.21
C GLY A 667 -10.16 -34.29 -2.52
N VAL A 668 -9.40 -33.67 -1.59
CA VAL A 668 -8.82 -32.34 -1.76
C VAL A 668 -7.30 -32.43 -1.78
N ARG A 669 -6.63 -31.65 -2.64
CA ARG A 669 -5.15 -31.59 -2.71
C ARG A 669 -4.55 -31.32 -1.35
N HIS A 670 -3.63 -32.19 -0.92
CA HIS A 670 -3.00 -32.13 0.39
C HIS A 670 -1.69 -32.91 0.43
N GLY A 671 -0.66 -32.36 1.07
CA GLY A 671 0.64 -32.98 1.14
C GLY A 671 1.57 -32.56 0.01
N GLU A 672 2.50 -33.41 -0.38
CA GLU A 672 3.52 -33.10 -1.36
C GLU A 672 2.97 -33.03 -2.79
N ALA A 673 3.56 -32.16 -3.59
CA ALA A 673 3.32 -32.06 -5.02
C ALA A 673 4.64 -31.85 -5.76
N LYS A 674 4.76 -32.47 -6.94
CA LYS A 674 5.92 -32.38 -7.82
C LYS A 674 5.45 -32.25 -9.26
N PHE A 675 6.10 -31.37 -10.01
CA PHE A 675 5.86 -31.17 -11.45
C PHE A 675 7.17 -31.29 -12.19
N TYR A 676 7.13 -31.86 -13.38
CA TYR A 676 8.31 -32.19 -14.16
C TYR A 676 8.27 -31.58 -15.54
N TYR A 677 9.43 -31.32 -16.12
CA TYR A 677 9.59 -31.03 -17.53
C TYR A 677 9.36 -32.31 -18.36
N SER A 678 9.05 -32.16 -19.66
CA SER A 678 8.97 -33.31 -20.58
C SER A 678 10.29 -34.09 -20.72
N THR A 679 11.40 -33.50 -20.30
CA THR A 679 12.71 -34.18 -20.21
C THR A 679 12.83 -35.12 -19.00
N GLY A 680 11.82 -35.18 -18.11
CA GLY A 680 11.85 -35.93 -16.88
C GLY A 680 12.55 -35.25 -15.70
N HIS A 681 13.18 -34.09 -15.91
CA HIS A 681 13.76 -33.33 -14.79
C HIS A 681 12.68 -32.62 -13.97
N LEU A 682 12.91 -32.53 -12.67
CA LEU A 682 12.01 -31.84 -11.75
C LEU A 682 11.95 -30.34 -12.14
N TRP A 683 10.73 -29.82 -12.36
CA TRP A 683 10.48 -28.41 -12.60
C TRP A 683 10.21 -27.66 -11.31
N CYS A 684 9.27 -28.20 -10.48
CA CYS A 684 9.04 -27.62 -9.16
C CYS A 684 8.51 -28.68 -8.17
N GLU A 685 8.70 -28.39 -6.89
CA GLU A 685 8.13 -29.17 -5.80
C GLU A 685 7.67 -28.27 -4.65
N GLY A 686 6.62 -28.71 -3.96
CA GLY A 686 6.04 -27.97 -2.83
C GLY A 686 4.97 -28.78 -2.12
N ARG A 687 4.09 -28.10 -1.40
CA ARG A 687 3.02 -28.74 -0.63
C ARG A 687 1.69 -28.05 -0.83
N TYR A 688 0.62 -28.85 -0.79
CA TYR A 688 -0.75 -28.37 -0.67
C TYR A 688 -1.27 -28.53 0.75
N LYS A 689 -2.12 -27.58 1.18
CA LYS A 689 -2.91 -27.67 2.41
C LYS A 689 -4.34 -27.22 2.10
N LYS A 690 -5.30 -28.16 2.24
CA LYS A 690 -6.71 -27.89 1.94
C LYS A 690 -6.95 -27.33 0.52
N GLY A 691 -6.25 -27.85 -0.47
CA GLY A 691 -6.38 -27.44 -1.87
C GLY A 691 -5.56 -26.22 -2.29
N LEU A 692 -4.86 -25.57 -1.36
CA LEU A 692 -4.10 -24.33 -1.59
C LEU A 692 -2.60 -24.60 -1.54
N HIS A 693 -1.83 -23.85 -2.32
CA HIS A 693 -0.37 -23.81 -2.21
C HIS A 693 0.03 -23.41 -0.80
N ALA A 694 0.92 -24.16 -0.16
CA ALA A 694 1.29 -23.95 1.23
C ALA A 694 2.80 -24.10 1.46
N GLY A 695 3.37 -23.20 2.26
CA GLY A 695 4.79 -23.22 2.58
C GLY A 695 5.68 -22.84 1.40
N LYS A 696 6.92 -23.27 1.46
CA LYS A 696 7.93 -22.97 0.45
C LYS A 696 7.82 -23.88 -0.75
N TRP A 697 7.83 -23.30 -1.94
CA TRP A 697 7.94 -23.99 -3.23
C TRP A 697 9.34 -23.78 -3.79
N ARG A 698 9.94 -24.85 -4.35
CA ARG A 698 11.25 -24.84 -5.01
C ARG A 698 11.07 -24.98 -6.50
N TYR A 699 11.81 -24.22 -7.27
CA TYR A 699 11.75 -24.22 -8.74
C TYR A 699 13.13 -24.47 -9.32
N TYR A 700 13.17 -25.30 -10.37
CA TYR A 700 14.40 -25.79 -10.98
C TYR A 700 14.43 -25.46 -12.48
N LYS A 701 15.60 -25.20 -13.01
CA LYS A 701 15.80 -25.14 -14.46
C LYS A 701 15.73 -26.57 -15.04
N VAL A 702 15.55 -26.65 -16.37
CA VAL A 702 15.58 -27.94 -17.07
C VAL A 702 16.92 -28.68 -16.89
N THR A 703 17.98 -27.97 -16.54
CA THR A 703 19.31 -28.53 -16.20
C THR A 703 19.38 -29.14 -14.81
N GLY A 704 18.34 -29.01 -13.97
CA GLY A 704 18.30 -29.45 -12.58
C GLY A 704 18.86 -28.44 -11.56
N GLU A 705 19.40 -27.30 -12.00
CA GLU A 705 19.85 -26.24 -11.11
C GLU A 705 18.64 -25.55 -10.45
N THR A 706 18.71 -25.27 -9.17
CA THR A 706 17.70 -24.50 -8.45
C THR A 706 17.63 -23.08 -9.03
N ILE A 707 16.44 -22.64 -9.42
CA ILE A 707 16.22 -21.25 -9.84
C ILE A 707 16.23 -20.37 -8.59
N TYR A 708 15.49 -20.79 -7.57
CA TYR A 708 15.50 -20.21 -6.23
C TYR A 708 14.76 -21.09 -5.21
N ASP A 709 15.01 -20.82 -3.95
CA ASP A 709 14.38 -21.49 -2.79
C ASP A 709 13.70 -20.37 -1.95
N LEU A 710 12.37 -20.41 -1.85
CA LEU A 710 11.58 -19.42 -1.12
C LEU A 710 11.14 -19.90 0.25
#